data_3484e5bb519fee2cf322986bd2967e86
#
_entry.id   3484e5bb519fee2cf322986bd2967e86
#
_cell.length_a   1.000
_cell.length_b   1.000
_cell.length_c   1.000
_cell.angle_alpha   90.00
_cell.angle_beta   90.00
_cell.angle_gamma   90.00
#
_symmetry.space_group_name_H-M   'P 1'
#
loop_
_entity.id
_entity.type
_entity.pdbx_description
1 polymer ?
#
loop_
_entity_poly.entity_id
_entity_poly.type
_entity_poly.pdbx_seq_one_letter_code
_entity_poly.pdbx_strand_id
1 'polypeptide(L)'
;MRTLKGFLYLILGGTLCGWMFNRIAAWFIDNPLTVGSNHTVAEWAVILQDPFYLDSRTMPFFFLAFGAIALVAMTKYDWTGEREEQKKLRGEEYGNQRWARDDEMQQFAHTSTVKRVPIRIPQRSADAMRFARNNPKDFIKAKLGMTNKVANPKPDYVEKIEDDNIILSERAELQMSKIPDPALERNKHVYVLGGSGSGKTFNFVGPNLLQLNSSIVTTDPKGDTLKQYGNFFLRHGYKLKVVNTKPDQINQSMHYNPLLYLQDSTSIMQIVNLLVENTSGNAEAEKEDFFVKAERQLYMALMGYLFYFYADQPQYQTFPQMLDLLQLAGKDNPSQTKTPLDIIMLGTTAEDGFQGFEEWIVANHGGDEAAAQASEEYFVIKQYKGFKSTSGSPETEASVIASCNVRLAPFAVSAVREFFSEDELELEMIGEERTAFFLVMSDTDKTFNFILAMLLYQLFDVNTAIADRNPGSHCKIPINCILDELANIGRIPDLDVKIATLRSRWIYITAILQSVTQLKKMYKDNADIIEGNCDTTLFLGRCDLETNKKISERLGKFTATVRNRSESHGRQGSWSESENKIGKELMAAADLGNNPEKFGGDDCIVFVKSAFPFLDKKYRTIDHPRYHELREVGEFNLDDWNWDRKCERDRVHRAEVEEMRWRIEEARSFFDPEFFM
;
A
#
# COMPACT_ATOMS: atom_id res chain seq x y z
N MET A 1 10.87 -45.69 -8.02
CA MET A 1 11.98 -45.10 -8.81
C MET A 1 13.33 -45.13 -8.06
N ARG A 2 13.42 -44.77 -6.76
CA ARG A 2 14.68 -44.87 -5.97
C ARG A 2 15.18 -46.28 -5.79
N THR A 3 14.31 -47.27 -5.47
CA THR A 3 14.65 -48.70 -5.34
C THR A 3 15.25 -49.27 -6.62
N LEU A 4 14.72 -48.91 -7.79
CA LEU A 4 15.25 -49.37 -9.08
C LEU A 4 16.65 -48.78 -9.37
N LYS A 5 16.88 -47.49 -9.01
CA LYS A 5 18.21 -46.90 -9.14
C LYS A 5 19.22 -47.50 -8.18
N GLY A 6 18.83 -47.73 -6.91
CA GLY A 6 19.67 -48.40 -5.92
C GLY A 6 20.08 -49.81 -6.37
N PHE A 7 19.13 -50.60 -6.91
CA PHE A 7 19.40 -51.91 -7.44
C PHE A 7 20.34 -51.89 -8.67
N LEU A 8 20.17 -50.87 -9.52
CA LEU A 8 21.03 -50.66 -10.69
C LEU A 8 22.49 -50.32 -10.27
N TYR A 9 22.66 -49.42 -9.25
CA TYR A 9 23.98 -49.09 -8.70
C TYR A 9 24.66 -50.26 -8.01
N LEU A 10 23.89 -51.12 -7.32
CA LEU A 10 24.41 -52.31 -6.68
C LEU A 10 24.91 -53.35 -7.72
N ILE A 11 24.13 -53.58 -8.79
CA ILE A 11 24.52 -54.49 -9.85
C ILE A 11 25.74 -53.95 -10.61
N LEU A 12 25.71 -52.69 -11.06
CA LEU A 12 26.79 -52.09 -11.81
C LEU A 12 28.07 -51.91 -10.99
N GLY A 13 27.96 -51.41 -9.77
CA GLY A 13 29.09 -51.24 -8.86
C GLY A 13 29.67 -52.54 -8.38
N GLY A 14 28.82 -53.50 -8.02
CA GLY A 14 29.19 -54.82 -7.56
C GLY A 14 29.87 -55.64 -8.65
N THR A 15 29.35 -55.63 -9.89
CA THR A 15 29.93 -56.36 -11.02
C THR A 15 31.30 -55.72 -11.43
N LEU A 16 31.40 -54.37 -11.45
CA LEU A 16 32.64 -53.68 -11.78
C LEU A 16 33.76 -54.03 -10.77
N CYS A 17 33.44 -53.93 -9.49
CA CYS A 17 34.40 -54.24 -8.43
C CYS A 17 34.74 -55.74 -8.39
N GLY A 18 33.78 -56.60 -8.54
CA GLY A 18 33.97 -58.03 -8.62
C GLY A 18 34.88 -58.41 -9.78
N TRP A 19 34.64 -57.82 -10.95
CA TRP A 19 35.50 -57.97 -12.12
C TRP A 19 36.93 -57.49 -11.86
N MET A 20 37.12 -56.30 -11.30
CA MET A 20 38.45 -55.77 -10.97
C MET A 20 39.19 -56.70 -10.00
N PHE A 21 38.55 -57.17 -8.94
CA PHE A 21 39.19 -58.12 -7.99
C PHE A 21 39.51 -59.47 -8.60
N ASN A 22 38.65 -60.02 -9.49
CA ASN A 22 38.93 -61.23 -10.24
C ASN A 22 40.16 -61.07 -11.10
N ARG A 23 40.29 -59.97 -11.84
CA ARG A 23 41.41 -59.66 -12.72
C ARG A 23 42.72 -59.45 -11.95
N ILE A 24 42.68 -58.71 -10.87
CA ILE A 24 43.83 -58.47 -10.00
C ILE A 24 44.31 -59.83 -9.42
N ALA A 25 43.41 -60.65 -8.91
CA ALA A 25 43.75 -61.97 -8.35
C ALA A 25 44.31 -62.89 -9.40
N ALA A 26 43.76 -62.94 -10.62
CA ALA A 26 44.30 -63.76 -11.72
C ALA A 26 45.72 -63.29 -12.07
N TRP A 27 45.96 -61.97 -12.17
CA TRP A 27 47.28 -61.42 -12.47
C TRP A 27 48.32 -61.84 -11.40
N PHE A 28 47.96 -61.80 -10.09
CA PHE A 28 48.86 -62.26 -9.00
C PHE A 28 49.10 -63.78 -9.01
N ILE A 29 48.17 -64.57 -9.48
CA ILE A 29 48.39 -66.01 -9.65
C ILE A 29 49.39 -66.28 -10.77
N ASP A 30 49.29 -65.56 -11.89
CA ASP A 30 50.15 -65.73 -13.05
C ASP A 30 51.52 -65.01 -12.88
N ASN A 31 51.58 -64.00 -12.01
CA ASN A 31 52.79 -63.22 -11.70
C ASN A 31 53.03 -63.16 -10.17
N PRO A 32 53.42 -64.27 -9.54
CA PRO A 32 53.61 -64.30 -8.10
C PRO A 32 54.75 -63.33 -7.66
N LEU A 33 54.49 -62.57 -6.59
CA LEU A 33 55.45 -61.62 -6.02
C LEU A 33 56.72 -62.36 -5.54
N THR A 34 57.77 -62.29 -6.31
CA THR A 34 59.10 -62.70 -5.90
C THR A 34 59.86 -61.52 -5.28
N VAL A 35 60.64 -61.80 -4.21
CA VAL A 35 61.38 -60.75 -3.52
C VAL A 35 62.38 -60.13 -4.52
N GLY A 36 62.13 -58.85 -4.94
CA GLY A 36 62.96 -58.11 -5.90
C GLY A 36 62.32 -57.75 -7.26
N SER A 37 61.08 -58.13 -7.55
CA SER A 37 60.36 -57.75 -8.77
C SER A 37 59.70 -56.35 -8.60
N ASN A 38 60.25 -55.35 -9.34
CA ASN A 38 59.57 -54.04 -9.45
C ASN A 38 58.59 -54.07 -10.66
N HIS A 39 57.30 -54.23 -10.35
CA HIS A 39 56.26 -54.17 -11.41
C HIS A 39 56.04 -52.72 -11.85
N THR A 40 56.09 -52.47 -13.14
CA THR A 40 55.87 -51.11 -13.71
C THR A 40 54.38 -50.81 -13.89
N VAL A 41 54.04 -49.50 -13.95
CA VAL A 41 52.65 -49.06 -14.21
C VAL A 41 52.09 -49.65 -15.52
N ALA A 42 52.94 -49.96 -16.51
CA ALA A 42 52.55 -50.54 -17.76
C ALA A 42 52.06 -52.01 -17.59
N GLU A 43 52.65 -52.76 -16.65
CA GLU A 43 52.22 -54.14 -16.34
C GLU A 43 50.84 -54.18 -15.67
N TRP A 44 50.52 -53.21 -14.82
CA TRP A 44 49.18 -53.05 -14.27
C TRP A 44 48.13 -52.67 -15.33
N ALA A 45 48.49 -51.95 -16.40
CA ALA A 45 47.59 -51.58 -17.49
C ALA A 45 47.09 -52.80 -18.28
N VAL A 46 47.85 -53.88 -18.32
CA VAL A 46 47.45 -55.15 -18.98
C VAL A 46 46.20 -55.78 -18.33
N ILE A 47 45.99 -55.58 -17.03
CA ILE A 47 44.79 -56.03 -16.32
C ILE A 47 43.51 -55.41 -16.92
N LEU A 48 43.57 -54.21 -17.51
CA LEU A 48 42.45 -53.46 -18.06
C LEU A 48 42.20 -53.66 -19.57
N GLN A 49 43.08 -54.45 -20.27
CA GLN A 49 43.00 -54.56 -21.73
C GLN A 49 41.80 -55.37 -22.23
N ASP A 50 41.24 -56.26 -21.39
CA ASP A 50 40.08 -57.05 -21.80
C ASP A 50 38.94 -56.91 -20.71
N PRO A 51 38.05 -55.97 -20.86
CA PRO A 51 37.11 -55.58 -19.82
C PRO A 51 35.98 -56.61 -19.57
N PHE A 52 35.81 -57.57 -20.48
CA PHE A 52 34.74 -58.61 -20.36
C PHE A 52 35.27 -60.00 -19.97
N TYR A 53 36.56 -60.15 -19.89
CA TYR A 53 37.13 -61.42 -19.51
C TYR A 53 37.14 -61.66 -18.01
N LEU A 54 36.64 -62.81 -17.57
CA LEU A 54 36.67 -63.26 -16.17
C LEU A 54 37.46 -64.57 -16.07
N ASP A 55 38.49 -64.60 -15.24
CA ASP A 55 39.25 -65.83 -15.04
C ASP A 55 38.47 -66.78 -14.09
N SER A 56 38.20 -67.96 -14.57
CA SER A 56 37.45 -68.98 -13.81
C SER A 56 38.16 -69.44 -12.54
N ARG A 57 39.50 -69.39 -12.50
CA ARG A 57 40.30 -69.76 -11.33
C ARG A 57 40.11 -68.83 -10.13
N THR A 58 39.78 -67.58 -10.40
CA THR A 58 39.64 -66.52 -9.40
C THR A 58 38.21 -66.05 -9.22
N MET A 59 37.23 -66.77 -9.76
CA MET A 59 35.78 -66.46 -9.56
C MET A 59 35.37 -66.28 -8.11
N PRO A 60 35.94 -67.03 -7.10
CA PRO A 60 35.62 -66.78 -5.70
C PRO A 60 35.91 -65.35 -5.25
N PHE A 61 36.95 -64.68 -5.76
CA PHE A 61 37.29 -63.29 -5.45
C PHE A 61 36.26 -62.31 -6.03
N PHE A 62 35.71 -62.62 -7.24
CA PHE A 62 34.61 -61.88 -7.80
C PHE A 62 33.38 -61.87 -6.87
N PHE A 63 32.96 -63.05 -6.44
CA PHE A 63 31.79 -63.19 -5.58
C PHE A 63 32.03 -62.60 -4.18
N LEU A 64 33.21 -62.65 -3.65
CA LEU A 64 33.60 -62.07 -2.36
C LEU A 64 33.53 -60.52 -2.42
N ALA A 65 34.07 -59.93 -3.45
CA ALA A 65 34.02 -58.48 -3.66
C ALA A 65 32.58 -58.01 -3.94
N PHE A 66 31.84 -58.73 -4.80
CA PHE A 66 30.46 -58.42 -5.07
C PHE A 66 29.59 -58.53 -3.79
N GLY A 67 29.79 -59.61 -3.00
CA GLY A 67 29.09 -59.82 -1.74
C GLY A 67 29.37 -58.76 -0.70
N ALA A 68 30.64 -58.31 -0.59
CA ALA A 68 31.03 -57.22 0.30
C ALA A 68 30.32 -55.90 -0.08
N ILE A 69 30.26 -55.57 -1.35
CA ILE A 69 29.55 -54.37 -1.82
C ILE A 69 28.05 -54.52 -1.63
N ALA A 70 27.50 -55.68 -1.87
CA ALA A 70 26.09 -55.95 -1.64
C ALA A 70 25.74 -55.79 -0.15
N LEU A 71 26.60 -56.30 0.75
CA LEU A 71 26.44 -56.14 2.22
C LEU A 71 26.50 -54.67 2.65
N VAL A 72 27.45 -53.89 2.12
CA VAL A 72 27.57 -52.45 2.39
C VAL A 72 26.35 -51.69 1.84
N ALA A 73 25.89 -52.05 0.64
CA ALA A 73 24.71 -51.42 0.06
C ALA A 73 23.43 -51.76 0.87
N MET A 74 23.28 -53.02 1.30
CA MET A 74 22.13 -53.41 2.13
C MET A 74 22.12 -52.74 3.53
N THR A 75 23.28 -52.47 4.11
CA THR A 75 23.37 -51.89 5.45
C THR A 75 23.40 -50.37 5.45
N LYS A 76 23.95 -49.72 4.41
CA LYS A 76 24.14 -48.25 4.36
C LYS A 76 23.17 -47.53 3.45
N TYR A 77 22.68 -48.21 2.39
CA TYR A 77 21.73 -47.59 1.47
C TYR A 77 20.31 -47.70 1.99
N ASP A 78 19.63 -46.55 2.05
CA ASP A 78 18.22 -46.47 2.44
C ASP A 78 17.31 -46.81 1.25
N TRP A 79 16.95 -48.10 1.12
CA TRP A 79 16.15 -48.65 0.03
C TRP A 79 14.71 -48.14 0.02
N THR A 80 14.17 -47.81 1.19
CA THR A 80 12.78 -47.35 1.36
C THR A 80 12.67 -45.83 1.41
N GLY A 81 13.74 -45.12 1.69
CA GLY A 81 13.73 -43.70 1.95
C GLY A 81 13.26 -43.32 3.36
N GLU A 82 12.82 -44.30 4.16
CA GLU A 82 12.27 -44.07 5.51
C GLU A 82 13.32 -43.50 6.49
N ARG A 83 14.57 -43.93 6.33
CA ARG A 83 15.66 -43.43 7.23
C ARG A 83 16.01 -41.97 6.97
N GLU A 84 15.91 -41.48 5.73
CA GLU A 84 16.09 -40.07 5.42
C GLU A 84 14.88 -39.24 5.85
N GLU A 85 13.66 -39.76 5.65
CA GLU A 85 12.45 -39.11 6.13
C GLU A 85 12.40 -39.08 7.65
N GLN A 86 12.73 -40.18 8.32
CA GLN A 86 12.83 -40.24 9.80
C GLN A 86 13.95 -39.36 10.36
N LYS A 87 15.06 -39.17 9.64
CA LYS A 87 16.10 -38.20 10.04
C LYS A 87 15.67 -36.75 9.87
N LYS A 88 14.92 -36.45 8.77
CA LYS A 88 14.37 -35.10 8.54
C LYS A 88 13.28 -34.74 9.53
N LEU A 89 12.46 -35.73 9.94
CA LEU A 89 11.35 -35.53 10.87
C LEU A 89 11.75 -35.62 12.36
N ARG A 90 12.99 -35.97 12.68
CA ARG A 90 13.43 -36.15 14.08
C ARG A 90 13.50 -34.79 14.79
N GLY A 91 12.42 -34.41 15.47
CA GLY A 91 12.27 -33.15 16.19
C GLY A 91 11.36 -32.13 15.49
N GLU A 92 10.87 -32.43 14.28
CA GLU A 92 10.02 -31.53 13.47
C GLU A 92 8.72 -32.19 13.02
N GLU A 93 8.29 -33.32 13.62
CA GLU A 93 7.16 -34.13 13.18
C GLU A 93 5.83 -33.39 13.13
N TYR A 94 5.69 -32.33 13.96
CA TYR A 94 4.47 -31.49 14.04
C TYR A 94 4.71 -30.03 13.62
N GLY A 95 5.97 -29.68 13.25
CA GLY A 95 6.37 -28.36 12.83
C GLY A 95 7.69 -27.90 13.45
N ASN A 96 8.30 -26.91 12.83
CA ASN A 96 9.60 -26.35 13.22
C ASN A 96 9.54 -24.84 13.48
N GLN A 97 8.35 -24.30 13.74
CA GLN A 97 8.17 -22.86 13.97
C GLN A 97 8.94 -22.41 15.22
N ARG A 98 9.55 -21.25 15.10
CA ARG A 98 10.31 -20.58 16.18
C ARG A 98 10.22 -19.08 16.01
N TRP A 99 10.62 -18.37 17.02
CA TRP A 99 10.83 -16.93 16.92
C TRP A 99 12.08 -16.62 16.10
N ALA A 100 12.02 -15.58 15.27
CA ALA A 100 13.18 -15.04 14.57
C ALA A 100 14.17 -14.44 15.58
N ARG A 101 15.45 -14.43 15.22
CA ARG A 101 16.51 -13.74 15.95
C ARG A 101 16.69 -12.32 15.45
N ASP A 102 17.37 -11.49 16.23
CA ASP A 102 17.61 -10.09 15.87
C ASP A 102 18.38 -9.94 14.56
N ASP A 103 19.40 -10.79 14.34
CA ASP A 103 20.19 -10.79 13.10
C ASP A 103 19.36 -11.12 11.86
N GLU A 104 18.34 -11.97 12.00
CA GLU A 104 17.41 -12.34 10.92
C GLU A 104 16.44 -11.20 10.57
N MET A 105 16.17 -10.29 11.51
CA MET A 105 15.29 -9.13 11.27
C MET A 105 16.06 -7.91 10.78
N GLN A 106 17.26 -7.67 11.30
CA GLN A 106 18.10 -6.54 10.90
C GLN A 106 18.50 -6.55 9.43
N GLN A 107 18.49 -7.70 8.77
CA GLN A 107 18.77 -7.81 7.33
C GLN A 107 17.78 -7.05 6.45
N PHE A 108 16.58 -6.71 6.95
CA PHE A 108 15.55 -5.94 6.25
C PHE A 108 15.66 -4.44 6.49
N ALA A 109 16.51 -4.01 7.41
CA ALA A 109 16.70 -2.62 7.79
C ALA A 109 17.85 -1.95 7.02
N HIS A 110 17.72 -0.64 6.81
CA HIS A 110 18.80 0.20 6.33
C HIS A 110 19.58 0.77 7.53
N THR A 111 20.90 0.82 7.42
CA THR A 111 21.72 1.47 8.45
C THR A 111 21.58 2.97 8.36
N SER A 112 20.97 3.58 9.37
CA SER A 112 20.75 5.03 9.42
C SER A 112 22.07 5.82 9.45
N THR A 113 22.15 6.88 8.66
CA THR A 113 23.31 7.78 8.64
C THR A 113 22.90 9.18 9.08
N VAL A 114 23.69 9.78 10.00
CA VAL A 114 23.47 11.16 10.45
C VAL A 114 24.30 12.10 9.61
N LYS A 115 23.66 12.95 8.80
CA LYS A 115 24.31 14.04 8.06
C LYS A 115 24.00 15.37 8.70
N ARG A 116 25.02 16.21 8.89
CA ARG A 116 24.86 17.59 9.36
C ARG A 116 24.70 18.51 8.18
N VAL A 117 23.52 19.10 8.01
CA VAL A 117 23.20 20.01 6.93
C VAL A 117 23.10 21.43 7.48
N PRO A 118 23.80 22.43 6.88
CA PRO A 118 23.72 23.82 7.36
C PRO A 118 22.30 24.37 7.15
N ILE A 119 21.77 25.06 8.16
CA ILE A 119 20.46 25.72 8.07
C ILE A 119 20.56 26.87 7.06
N ARG A 120 19.77 26.81 5.99
CA ARG A 120 19.63 27.93 5.04
C ARG A 120 18.35 28.68 5.35
N ILE A 121 18.50 29.99 5.58
CA ILE A 121 17.34 30.88 5.74
C ILE A 121 16.69 31.07 4.37
N PRO A 122 15.36 30.85 4.24
CA PRO A 122 14.66 31.02 2.98
C PRO A 122 14.83 32.47 2.47
N GLN A 123 15.10 32.61 1.14
CA GLN A 123 15.32 33.95 0.53
C GLN A 123 14.01 34.66 0.14
N ARG A 124 12.89 33.96 0.04
CA ARG A 124 11.58 34.55 -0.29
C ARG A 124 10.98 35.24 0.93
N SER A 125 10.41 36.44 0.74
CA SER A 125 9.90 37.28 1.84
C SER A 125 8.82 36.58 2.70
N ALA A 126 7.94 35.78 2.11
CA ALA A 126 6.91 35.04 2.82
C ALA A 126 7.50 33.91 3.69
N ASP A 127 8.48 33.19 3.17
CA ASP A 127 9.16 32.12 3.89
C ASP A 127 10.07 32.68 4.98
N ALA A 128 10.66 33.88 4.76
CA ALA A 128 11.44 34.56 5.76
C ALA A 128 10.57 35.05 6.94
N MET A 129 9.33 35.49 6.68
CA MET A 129 8.39 35.84 7.74
C MET A 129 7.89 34.65 8.53
N ARG A 130 7.60 33.51 7.84
CA ARG A 130 7.28 32.22 8.50
C ARG A 130 8.44 31.78 9.37
N PHE A 131 9.65 31.81 8.84
CA PHE A 131 10.86 31.46 9.60
C PHE A 131 11.05 32.38 10.81
N ALA A 132 10.81 33.68 10.65
CA ALA A 132 10.87 34.66 11.73
C ALA A 132 9.85 34.42 12.83
N ARG A 133 8.62 33.99 12.47
CA ARG A 133 7.54 33.70 13.41
C ARG A 133 7.84 32.42 14.20
N ASN A 134 8.36 31.38 13.53
CA ASN A 134 8.62 30.09 14.14
C ASN A 134 9.98 30.01 14.86
N ASN A 135 10.95 30.88 14.46
CA ASN A 135 12.30 30.91 15.03
C ASN A 135 12.74 32.35 15.27
N PRO A 136 12.08 33.13 16.17
CA PRO A 136 12.31 34.58 16.31
C PRO A 136 13.74 34.92 16.74
N LYS A 137 14.36 34.12 17.60
CA LYS A 137 15.73 34.34 18.08
C LYS A 137 16.78 34.20 16.97
N ASP A 138 16.61 33.20 16.10
CA ASP A 138 17.55 32.91 15.02
C ASP A 138 17.37 33.87 13.85
N PHE A 139 16.12 34.31 13.58
CA PHE A 139 15.84 35.37 12.61
C PHE A 139 16.43 36.71 13.00
N ILE A 140 16.29 37.10 14.29
CA ILE A 140 16.88 38.34 14.82
C ILE A 140 18.40 38.29 14.74
N LYS A 141 19.03 37.17 15.14
CA LYS A 141 20.49 36.99 15.03
C LYS A 141 20.97 37.11 13.57
N ALA A 142 20.27 36.48 12.64
CA ALA A 142 20.61 36.50 11.23
C ALA A 142 20.47 37.92 10.61
N LYS A 143 19.41 38.66 10.97
CA LYS A 143 19.12 40.01 10.44
C LYS A 143 19.99 41.10 11.04
N LEU A 144 20.46 40.94 12.27
CA LEU A 144 21.35 41.89 12.93
C LEU A 144 22.83 41.71 12.57
N GLY A 145 23.16 40.74 11.69
CA GLY A 145 24.55 40.48 11.35
C GLY A 145 25.39 40.00 12.54
N MET A 146 24.73 39.62 13.62
CA MET A 146 25.36 39.09 14.84
C MET A 146 25.82 37.63 14.70
N THR A 147 25.95 37.15 13.48
CA THR A 147 26.73 35.96 13.13
C THR A 147 28.20 36.34 13.13
N ASN A 148 28.67 36.70 14.27
CA ASN A 148 29.98 36.52 14.87
C ASN A 148 31.27 36.83 14.13
N LYS A 149 31.89 37.84 14.69
CA LYS A 149 33.35 37.90 14.90
C LYS A 149 33.75 37.34 16.28
N VAL A 150 33.29 36.17 16.67
CA VAL A 150 33.84 35.41 17.79
C VAL A 150 34.19 34.04 17.28
N ALA A 151 35.40 33.64 17.53
CA ALA A 151 36.09 32.43 17.14
C ALA A 151 35.16 31.24 16.80
N ASN A 152 35.18 30.80 15.53
CA ASN A 152 34.55 29.59 14.98
C ASN A 152 33.17 29.28 15.59
N PRO A 153 32.10 29.98 15.23
CA PRO A 153 30.78 29.47 15.49
C PRO A 153 30.63 28.21 14.64
N LYS A 154 30.43 27.08 15.30
CA LYS A 154 29.93 25.91 14.61
C LYS A 154 28.68 26.38 13.88
N PRO A 155 28.59 26.26 12.54
CA PRO A 155 27.35 26.58 11.85
C PRO A 155 26.24 25.79 12.54
N ASP A 156 25.08 26.45 12.75
CA ASP A 156 23.90 25.75 13.23
C ASP A 156 23.53 24.71 12.16
N TYR A 157 23.85 23.48 12.43
CA TYR A 157 23.51 22.35 11.58
C TYR A 157 22.22 21.72 12.08
N VAL A 158 21.28 21.48 11.21
CA VAL A 158 20.24 20.47 11.46
C VAL A 158 20.88 19.11 11.23
N GLU A 159 20.85 18.27 12.22
CA GLU A 159 21.21 16.85 12.00
C GLU A 159 20.15 16.23 11.12
N LYS A 160 20.47 16.05 9.84
CA LYS A 160 19.63 15.30 8.92
C LYS A 160 19.94 13.83 9.14
N ILE A 161 19.07 13.16 9.88
CA ILE A 161 19.09 11.71 9.97
C ILE A 161 18.55 11.20 8.63
N GLU A 162 19.41 10.62 7.82
CA GLU A 162 18.97 9.86 6.65
C GLU A 162 18.58 8.48 7.15
N ASP A 163 17.34 8.38 7.60
CA ASP A 163 16.71 7.13 7.97
C ASP A 163 15.72 6.75 6.88
N ASP A 164 15.99 5.63 6.24
CA ASP A 164 15.21 5.13 5.11
C ASP A 164 14.37 3.91 5.52
N ASN A 165 13.96 3.86 6.78
CA ASN A 165 13.23 2.73 7.31
C ASN A 165 11.77 3.08 7.65
N ILE A 166 10.90 2.07 7.53
CA ILE A 166 9.62 1.99 8.21
C ILE A 166 9.88 1.31 9.56
N ILE A 167 9.57 1.98 10.65
CA ILE A 167 9.72 1.44 12.01
C ILE A 167 8.54 0.49 12.27
N LEU A 168 8.83 -0.76 12.58
CA LEU A 168 7.83 -1.79 12.89
C LEU A 168 7.76 -2.07 14.38
N SER A 169 8.92 -2.19 15.05
CA SER A 169 9.05 -2.43 16.48
C SER A 169 10.37 -1.86 16.99
N GLU A 170 10.72 -2.09 18.26
CA GLU A 170 11.95 -1.55 18.85
C GLU A 170 13.21 -1.97 18.09
N ARG A 171 13.23 -3.20 17.54
CA ARG A 171 14.39 -3.78 16.85
C ARG A 171 14.12 -4.19 15.41
N ALA A 172 12.86 -4.15 14.96
CA ALA A 172 12.51 -4.51 13.59
C ALA A 172 12.14 -3.27 12.77
N GLU A 173 12.83 -3.10 11.66
CA GLU A 173 12.64 -2.03 10.70
C GLU A 173 12.59 -2.61 9.27
N LEU A 174 11.99 -1.90 8.36
CA LEU A 174 11.88 -2.28 6.95
C LEU A 174 12.38 -1.14 6.07
N GLN A 175 13.47 -1.36 5.35
CA GLN A 175 14.04 -0.37 4.43
C GLN A 175 13.03 0.05 3.36
N MET A 176 12.83 1.37 3.16
CA MET A 176 11.94 1.95 2.15
C MET A 176 12.50 1.82 0.74
N SER A 177 13.77 2.14 0.55
CA SER A 177 14.45 2.00 -0.73
C SER A 177 14.66 0.53 -1.10
N LYS A 178 15.00 0.28 -2.35
CA LYS A 178 15.23 -1.08 -2.86
C LYS A 178 16.48 -1.68 -2.20
N ILE A 179 16.32 -2.89 -1.64
CA ILE A 179 17.43 -3.67 -1.10
C ILE A 179 18.21 -4.29 -2.28
N PRO A 180 19.57 -4.21 -2.28
CA PRO A 180 20.39 -4.76 -3.36
C PRO A 180 20.20 -6.27 -3.57
N ASP A 181 19.98 -7.03 -2.50
CA ASP A 181 19.71 -8.47 -2.58
C ASP A 181 18.22 -8.73 -2.86
N PRO A 182 17.86 -9.26 -4.04
CA PRO A 182 16.46 -9.55 -4.37
C PRO A 182 15.80 -10.57 -3.43
N ALA A 183 16.58 -11.42 -2.77
CA ALA A 183 16.05 -12.40 -1.81
C ALA A 183 15.53 -11.74 -0.53
N LEU A 184 16.05 -10.57 -0.18
CA LEU A 184 15.65 -9.77 0.98
C LEU A 184 14.62 -8.69 0.63
N GLU A 185 14.44 -8.37 -0.67
CA GLU A 185 13.48 -7.35 -1.08
C GLU A 185 12.06 -7.75 -0.71
N ARG A 186 11.36 -6.84 -0.04
CA ARG A 186 9.97 -7.01 0.39
C ARG A 186 9.12 -5.86 -0.13
N ASN A 187 7.86 -6.15 -0.31
CA ASN A 187 6.85 -5.12 -0.51
C ASN A 187 6.77 -4.22 0.73
N LYS A 188 6.64 -2.91 0.52
CA LYS A 188 6.59 -1.91 1.61
C LYS A 188 5.16 -1.65 2.11
N HIS A 189 4.16 -2.38 1.60
CA HIS A 189 2.84 -2.37 2.20
C HIS A 189 2.86 -3.08 3.55
N VAL A 190 2.25 -2.44 4.55
CA VAL A 190 2.22 -2.95 5.92
C VAL A 190 0.78 -3.15 6.37
N TYR A 191 0.50 -4.29 6.94
CA TYR A 191 -0.79 -4.61 7.55
C TYR A 191 -0.66 -4.56 9.06
N VAL A 192 -1.34 -3.62 9.72
CA VAL A 192 -1.23 -3.41 11.16
C VAL A 192 -2.53 -3.79 11.85
N LEU A 193 -2.44 -4.73 12.78
CA LEU A 193 -3.57 -5.19 13.61
C LEU A 193 -3.37 -4.78 15.06
N GLY A 194 -4.31 -4.02 15.58
CA GLY A 194 -4.26 -3.61 16.99
C GLY A 194 -5.62 -3.13 17.49
N GLY A 195 -6.14 -3.76 18.52
CA GLY A 195 -7.39 -3.40 19.14
C GLY A 195 -7.40 -1.98 19.74
N SER A 196 -8.52 -1.56 20.31
CA SER A 196 -8.62 -0.26 20.97
C SER A 196 -7.63 -0.18 22.13
N GLY A 197 -6.90 0.94 22.23
CA GLY A 197 -5.89 1.14 23.27
C GLY A 197 -4.62 0.29 23.11
N SER A 198 -4.39 -0.36 21.95
CA SER A 198 -3.15 -1.10 21.67
C SER A 198 -1.94 -0.18 21.40
N GLY A 199 -2.19 1.14 21.25
CA GLY A 199 -1.16 2.13 20.99
C GLY A 199 -0.78 2.28 19.52
N LYS A 200 -1.67 1.96 18.56
CA LYS A 200 -1.42 2.10 17.12
C LYS A 200 -0.80 3.45 16.75
N THR A 201 -1.46 4.53 17.13
CA THR A 201 -0.99 5.88 16.81
C THR A 201 0.32 6.21 17.51
N PHE A 202 0.47 5.88 18.80
CA PHE A 202 1.65 6.20 19.60
C PHE A 202 2.85 5.32 19.28
N ASN A 203 2.65 4.03 18.98
CA ASN A 203 3.75 3.07 18.81
C ASN A 203 4.10 2.75 17.36
N PHE A 204 3.25 3.18 16.40
CA PHE A 204 3.51 2.92 14.98
C PHE A 204 3.35 4.17 14.11
N VAL A 205 2.19 4.85 14.15
CA VAL A 205 1.97 6.03 13.28
C VAL A 205 2.97 7.13 13.62
N GLY A 206 3.05 7.53 14.90
CA GLY A 206 3.92 8.61 15.35
C GLY A 206 5.40 8.43 14.99
N PRO A 207 6.04 7.28 15.31
CA PRO A 207 7.41 7.03 14.91
C PRO A 207 7.63 7.18 13.41
N ASN A 208 6.72 6.65 12.58
CA ASN A 208 6.85 6.70 11.13
C ASN A 208 6.60 8.10 10.53
N LEU A 209 5.80 8.95 11.18
CA LEU A 209 5.67 10.36 10.81
C LEU A 209 6.97 11.15 11.07
N LEU A 210 7.75 10.76 12.08
CA LEU A 210 9.02 11.39 12.42
C LEU A 210 10.18 10.98 11.49
N GLN A 211 10.03 9.95 10.66
CA GLN A 211 11.08 9.47 9.75
C GLN A 211 11.43 10.46 8.64
N LEU A 212 10.48 11.23 8.11
CA LEU A 212 10.69 12.22 7.04
C LEU A 212 11.32 11.63 5.75
N ASN A 213 11.10 10.37 5.46
CA ASN A 213 11.70 9.64 4.34
C ASN A 213 10.84 9.61 3.06
N SER A 214 9.62 10.09 3.14
CA SER A 214 8.61 10.02 2.07
C SER A 214 7.66 11.20 2.11
N SER A 215 6.84 11.39 1.09
CA SER A 215 5.58 12.10 1.24
C SER A 215 4.62 11.25 2.06
N ILE A 216 3.92 11.88 2.99
CA ILE A 216 3.02 11.20 3.92
C ILE A 216 1.58 11.56 3.56
N VAL A 217 0.72 10.54 3.45
CA VAL A 217 -0.73 10.68 3.43
C VAL A 217 -1.25 9.91 4.64
N THR A 218 -1.86 10.59 5.60
CA THR A 218 -2.31 9.91 6.83
C THR A 218 -3.73 10.27 7.18
N THR A 219 -4.53 9.26 7.56
CA THR A 219 -5.83 9.48 8.15
C THR A 219 -5.67 9.81 9.63
N ASP A 220 -6.49 10.72 10.12
CA ASP A 220 -6.46 11.20 11.50
C ASP A 220 -7.89 11.21 12.08
N PRO A 221 -8.32 10.13 12.75
CA PRO A 221 -9.70 10.00 13.23
C PRO A 221 -10.15 11.07 14.25
N LYS A 222 -9.23 11.81 14.83
CA LYS A 222 -9.54 12.81 15.87
C LYS A 222 -9.01 14.22 15.56
N GLY A 223 -8.06 14.34 14.66
CA GLY A 223 -7.31 15.57 14.41
C GLY A 223 -6.10 15.77 15.34
N ASP A 224 -5.86 14.81 16.24
CA ASP A 224 -4.76 14.89 17.22
C ASP A 224 -3.40 14.75 16.52
N THR A 225 -3.33 13.96 15.47
CA THR A 225 -2.10 13.73 14.69
C THR A 225 -1.70 15.02 13.96
N LEU A 226 -2.64 15.67 13.29
CA LEU A 226 -2.41 16.97 12.65
C LEU A 226 -1.94 18.02 13.67
N LYS A 227 -2.62 18.09 14.82
CA LYS A 227 -2.30 19.03 15.88
C LYS A 227 -0.88 18.83 16.41
N GLN A 228 -0.44 17.58 16.56
CA GLN A 228 0.87 17.25 17.09
C GLN A 228 2.01 17.42 16.05
N TYR A 229 1.77 17.04 14.79
CA TYR A 229 2.84 16.91 13.78
C TYR A 229 2.81 18.01 12.71
N GLY A 230 1.75 18.80 12.57
CA GLY A 230 1.61 19.81 11.50
C GLY A 230 2.77 20.80 11.44
N ASN A 231 3.12 21.42 12.59
CA ASN A 231 4.25 22.35 12.67
C ASN A 231 5.61 21.67 12.43
N PHE A 232 5.74 20.39 12.80
CA PHE A 232 6.94 19.61 12.55
C PHE A 232 7.20 19.45 11.04
N PHE A 233 6.18 19.08 10.27
CA PHE A 233 6.31 18.95 8.82
C PHE A 233 6.60 20.30 8.14
N LEU A 234 5.92 21.36 8.57
CA LEU A 234 6.20 22.73 8.07
C LEU A 234 7.64 23.15 8.32
N ARG A 235 8.18 22.86 9.51
CA ARG A 235 9.60 23.13 9.86
C ARG A 235 10.56 22.42 8.93
N HIS A 236 10.23 21.19 8.52
CA HIS A 236 11.06 20.37 7.63
C HIS A 236 10.81 20.64 6.14
N GLY A 237 10.04 21.67 5.81
CA GLY A 237 9.82 22.11 4.42
C GLY A 237 8.86 21.26 3.63
N TYR A 238 8.02 20.47 4.31
CA TYR A 238 6.93 19.77 3.66
C TYR A 238 5.80 20.74 3.28
N LYS A 239 5.18 20.52 2.13
CA LYS A 239 3.90 21.13 1.83
C LYS A 239 2.82 20.44 2.67
N LEU A 240 2.12 21.23 3.47
CA LEU A 240 1.04 20.72 4.31
C LEU A 240 -0.28 20.81 3.54
N LYS A 241 -0.99 19.68 3.44
CA LYS A 241 -2.35 19.61 2.90
C LYS A 241 -3.27 19.02 3.98
N VAL A 242 -4.48 19.58 4.10
CA VAL A 242 -5.44 19.17 5.12
C VAL A 242 -6.83 19.07 4.51
N VAL A 243 -7.44 17.90 4.61
CA VAL A 243 -8.87 17.70 4.37
C VAL A 243 -9.51 17.25 5.68
N ASN A 244 -10.56 17.95 6.09
CA ASN A 244 -11.29 17.66 7.32
C ASN A 244 -12.75 17.36 6.98
N THR A 245 -13.17 16.11 7.13
CA THR A 245 -14.52 15.65 6.81
C THR A 245 -15.45 15.60 8.03
N LYS A 246 -15.05 16.19 9.16
CA LYS A 246 -15.94 16.37 10.30
C LYS A 246 -17.05 17.35 9.92
N PRO A 247 -18.34 17.01 10.14
CA PRO A 247 -19.45 17.84 9.66
C PRO A 247 -19.45 19.28 10.15
N ASP A 248 -18.94 19.52 11.35
CA ASP A 248 -18.81 20.85 11.96
C ASP A 248 -17.56 21.62 11.55
N GLN A 249 -16.62 20.98 10.86
CA GLN A 249 -15.29 21.55 10.54
C GLN A 249 -14.92 21.40 9.07
N ILE A 250 -15.81 20.99 8.20
CA ILE A 250 -15.51 20.78 6.77
C ILE A 250 -15.08 22.10 6.09
N ASN A 251 -15.56 23.23 6.58
CA ASN A 251 -15.15 24.57 6.14
C ASN A 251 -13.68 24.94 6.49
N GLN A 252 -13.03 24.13 7.34
CA GLN A 252 -11.60 24.28 7.64
C GLN A 252 -10.70 23.48 6.70
N SER A 253 -11.29 22.72 5.77
CA SER A 253 -10.56 21.95 4.77
C SER A 253 -9.97 22.81 3.68
N MET A 254 -8.93 22.31 3.02
CA MET A 254 -8.60 22.70 1.66
C MET A 254 -9.70 22.21 0.70
N HIS A 255 -9.96 22.97 -0.33
CA HIS A 255 -10.95 22.63 -1.34
C HIS A 255 -10.47 21.46 -2.20
N TYR A 256 -11.42 20.62 -2.60
CA TYR A 256 -11.17 19.46 -3.45
C TYR A 256 -12.21 19.35 -4.55
N ASN A 257 -11.77 19.36 -5.79
CA ASN A 257 -12.63 19.19 -6.93
C ASN A 257 -12.32 17.91 -7.70
N PRO A 258 -13.08 16.82 -7.50
CA PRO A 258 -12.79 15.54 -8.15
C PRO A 258 -12.95 15.55 -9.67
N LEU A 259 -13.69 16.53 -10.26
CA LEU A 259 -13.89 16.60 -11.70
C LEU A 259 -12.59 17.04 -12.43
N LEU A 260 -11.70 17.78 -11.77
CA LEU A 260 -10.42 18.20 -12.35
C LEU A 260 -9.41 17.05 -12.51
N TYR A 261 -9.63 15.93 -11.84
CA TYR A 261 -8.78 14.73 -11.92
C TYR A 261 -9.32 13.67 -12.87
N LEU A 262 -10.43 13.97 -13.59
CA LEU A 262 -10.93 13.09 -14.64
C LEU A 262 -10.02 13.16 -15.87
N GLN A 263 -9.86 12.03 -16.55
CA GLN A 263 -9.00 11.93 -17.73
C GLN A 263 -9.79 11.54 -19.00
N ASP A 264 -10.81 10.72 -18.82
CA ASP A 264 -11.61 10.14 -19.90
C ASP A 264 -12.99 9.68 -19.41
N SER A 265 -13.77 9.12 -20.30
CA SER A 265 -15.07 8.52 -19.97
C SER A 265 -14.96 7.35 -18.98
N THR A 266 -13.83 6.65 -18.93
CA THR A 266 -13.60 5.55 -17.97
C THR A 266 -13.48 6.10 -16.56
N SER A 267 -12.72 7.18 -16.36
CA SER A 267 -12.58 7.83 -15.06
C SER A 267 -13.90 8.41 -14.54
N ILE A 268 -14.76 8.93 -15.44
CA ILE A 268 -16.12 9.35 -15.10
C ILE A 268 -16.93 8.18 -14.56
N MET A 269 -16.92 7.03 -15.26
CA MET A 269 -17.63 5.82 -14.82
C MET A 269 -17.15 5.35 -13.43
N GLN A 270 -15.85 5.39 -13.19
CA GLN A 270 -15.24 4.98 -11.92
C GLN A 270 -15.68 5.87 -10.76
N ILE A 271 -15.65 7.19 -10.93
CA ILE A 271 -16.08 8.14 -9.90
C ILE A 271 -17.57 8.02 -9.60
N VAL A 272 -18.42 7.84 -10.64
CA VAL A 272 -19.84 7.60 -10.45
C VAL A 272 -20.10 6.30 -9.68
N ASN A 273 -19.40 5.22 -10.03
CA ASN A 273 -19.52 3.95 -9.30
C ASN A 273 -19.11 4.11 -7.84
N LEU A 274 -17.99 4.79 -7.57
CA LEU A 274 -17.52 5.07 -6.22
C LEU A 274 -18.54 5.89 -5.42
N LEU A 275 -19.09 6.95 -6.02
CA LEU A 275 -20.12 7.78 -5.40
C LEU A 275 -21.33 6.93 -5.02
N VAL A 276 -21.84 6.13 -5.94
CA VAL A 276 -23.02 5.28 -5.72
C VAL A 276 -22.73 4.23 -4.63
N GLU A 277 -21.59 3.51 -4.70
CA GLU A 277 -21.24 2.46 -3.74
C GLU A 277 -21.07 2.97 -2.31
N ASN A 278 -20.50 4.17 -2.12
CA ASN A 278 -20.24 4.71 -0.78
C ASN A 278 -21.38 5.54 -0.20
N THR A 279 -22.38 5.91 -1.01
CA THR A 279 -23.58 6.63 -0.55
C THR A 279 -24.81 5.72 -0.40
N SER A 280 -24.68 4.43 -0.75
CA SER A 280 -25.74 3.43 -0.58
C SER A 280 -25.82 2.96 0.88
N GLY A 281 -26.98 3.07 1.50
CA GLY A 281 -27.17 2.72 2.91
C GLY A 281 -27.08 1.22 3.23
N ASN A 282 -27.33 0.33 2.25
CA ASN A 282 -27.24 -1.14 2.38
C ASN A 282 -26.68 -1.75 1.10
N ALA A 283 -25.38 -1.98 1.04
CA ALA A 283 -24.66 -2.54 -0.10
C ALA A 283 -25.15 -3.94 -0.60
N GLU A 284 -25.97 -4.64 0.17
CA GLU A 284 -26.50 -5.98 -0.19
C GLU A 284 -27.84 -5.96 -0.91
N ALA A 285 -28.65 -4.93 -0.69
CA ALA A 285 -29.98 -4.80 -1.31
C ALA A 285 -29.95 -4.16 -2.70
N GLU A 286 -28.90 -3.43 -3.04
CA GLU A 286 -28.79 -2.63 -4.27
C GLU A 286 -28.06 -3.33 -5.41
N LYS A 287 -27.86 -4.67 -5.35
CA LYS A 287 -27.32 -5.41 -6.48
C LYS A 287 -28.29 -5.29 -7.66
N GLU A 288 -27.88 -4.45 -8.65
CA GLU A 288 -28.50 -4.36 -9.98
C GLU A 288 -29.95 -3.86 -10.02
N ASP A 289 -30.39 -3.07 -9.03
CA ASP A 289 -31.71 -2.45 -9.11
C ASP A 289 -31.76 -1.52 -10.35
N PHE A 290 -32.87 -1.58 -11.04
CA PHE A 290 -33.19 -0.74 -12.20
C PHE A 290 -32.96 0.76 -11.93
N PHE A 291 -33.36 1.23 -10.73
CA PHE A 291 -33.18 2.63 -10.32
C PHE A 291 -31.70 3.02 -10.23
N VAL A 292 -30.88 2.19 -9.64
CA VAL A 292 -29.42 2.44 -9.49
C VAL A 292 -28.73 2.50 -10.87
N LYS A 293 -29.15 1.68 -11.83
CA LYS A 293 -28.62 1.74 -13.20
C LYS A 293 -28.98 3.07 -13.88
N ALA A 294 -30.22 3.52 -13.72
CA ALA A 294 -30.67 4.80 -14.26
C ALA A 294 -29.99 5.99 -13.58
N GLU A 295 -29.81 5.96 -12.25
CA GLU A 295 -29.05 6.97 -11.50
C GLU A 295 -27.60 7.07 -12.03
N ARG A 296 -26.90 5.94 -12.18
CA ARG A 296 -25.53 5.93 -12.72
C ARG A 296 -25.45 6.56 -14.10
N GLN A 297 -26.40 6.23 -14.99
CA GLN A 297 -26.45 6.81 -16.34
C GLN A 297 -26.64 8.32 -16.28
N LEU A 298 -27.55 8.82 -15.43
CA LEU A 298 -27.74 10.25 -15.25
C LEU A 298 -26.49 10.94 -14.71
N TYR A 299 -25.86 10.40 -13.67
CA TYR A 299 -24.62 10.98 -13.12
C TYR A 299 -23.47 10.98 -14.14
N MET A 300 -23.32 9.90 -14.93
CA MET A 300 -22.32 9.86 -16.00
C MET A 300 -22.58 10.91 -17.07
N ALA A 301 -23.86 11.16 -17.41
CA ALA A 301 -24.22 12.20 -18.37
C ALA A 301 -23.92 13.59 -17.82
N LEU A 302 -24.28 13.89 -16.56
CA LEU A 302 -24.05 15.20 -15.94
C LEU A 302 -22.57 15.50 -15.76
N MET A 303 -21.80 14.57 -15.21
CA MET A 303 -20.36 14.72 -15.03
C MET A 303 -19.63 14.83 -16.37
N GLY A 304 -20.01 13.98 -17.32
CA GLY A 304 -19.41 14.01 -18.66
C GLY A 304 -19.71 15.31 -19.41
N TYR A 305 -20.93 15.83 -19.29
CA TYR A 305 -21.25 17.14 -19.84
C TYR A 305 -20.35 18.24 -19.29
N LEU A 306 -20.17 18.29 -17.96
CA LEU A 306 -19.26 19.27 -17.35
C LEU A 306 -17.81 19.09 -17.80
N PHE A 307 -17.36 17.84 -17.89
CA PHE A 307 -15.99 17.52 -18.26
C PHE A 307 -15.67 17.90 -19.72
N TYR A 308 -16.51 17.53 -20.67
CA TYR A 308 -16.23 17.78 -22.08
C TYR A 308 -16.65 19.19 -22.55
N PHE A 309 -17.82 19.68 -22.11
CA PHE A 309 -18.33 20.98 -22.57
C PHE A 309 -17.54 22.15 -22.01
N TYR A 310 -17.13 22.04 -20.73
CA TYR A 310 -16.35 23.09 -20.05
C TYR A 310 -14.86 22.76 -19.97
N ALA A 311 -14.31 21.99 -20.92
CA ALA A 311 -12.89 21.60 -20.92
C ALA A 311 -11.94 22.80 -20.81
N ASP A 312 -12.26 23.93 -21.48
CA ASP A 312 -11.47 25.18 -21.43
C ASP A 312 -11.87 26.09 -20.27
N GLN A 313 -12.80 25.71 -19.41
CA GLN A 313 -13.37 26.54 -18.34
C GLN A 313 -13.50 25.74 -17.04
N PRO A 314 -12.38 25.33 -16.41
CA PRO A 314 -12.36 24.44 -15.26
C PRO A 314 -13.15 24.96 -14.06
N GLN A 315 -13.37 26.26 -13.95
CA GLN A 315 -14.19 26.85 -12.89
C GLN A 315 -15.66 26.42 -12.92
N TYR A 316 -16.16 25.87 -14.04
CA TYR A 316 -17.51 25.31 -14.16
C TYR A 316 -17.54 23.79 -14.02
N GLN A 317 -16.38 23.12 -14.01
CA GLN A 317 -16.27 21.70 -13.81
C GLN A 317 -16.30 21.36 -12.31
N THR A 318 -17.43 21.54 -11.65
CA THR A 318 -17.52 21.35 -10.20
C THR A 318 -18.73 20.50 -9.80
N PHE A 319 -18.65 19.82 -8.65
CA PHE A 319 -19.81 19.11 -8.09
C PHE A 319 -21.02 20.02 -7.83
N PRO A 320 -20.86 21.24 -7.31
CA PRO A 320 -21.97 22.18 -7.24
C PRO A 320 -22.70 22.41 -8.56
N GLN A 321 -21.96 22.55 -9.67
CA GLN A 321 -22.57 22.68 -11.00
C GLN A 321 -23.34 21.41 -11.43
N MET A 322 -22.82 20.23 -11.06
CA MET A 322 -23.53 18.98 -11.33
C MET A 322 -24.89 18.92 -10.59
N LEU A 323 -24.91 19.40 -9.33
CA LEU A 323 -26.17 19.49 -8.58
C LEU A 323 -27.15 20.49 -9.20
N ASP A 324 -26.65 21.62 -9.68
CA ASP A 324 -27.47 22.64 -10.34
C ASP A 324 -28.05 22.09 -11.66
N LEU A 325 -27.27 21.34 -12.44
CA LEU A 325 -27.77 20.62 -13.61
C LEU A 325 -28.84 19.57 -13.27
N LEU A 326 -28.65 18.83 -12.16
CA LEU A 326 -29.65 17.85 -11.72
C LEU A 326 -30.98 18.50 -11.40
N GLN A 327 -31.03 19.72 -10.85
CA GLN A 327 -32.27 20.45 -10.61
C GLN A 327 -33.02 20.74 -11.91
N LEU A 328 -32.29 20.92 -13.01
CA LEU A 328 -32.89 21.17 -14.35
C LEU A 328 -33.51 19.91 -14.97
N ALA A 329 -33.31 18.72 -14.37
CA ALA A 329 -33.95 17.48 -14.81
C ALA A 329 -35.46 17.45 -14.48
N GLY A 330 -35.92 18.28 -13.53
CA GLY A 330 -37.32 18.41 -13.18
C GLY A 330 -38.11 19.18 -14.22
N LYS A 331 -39.44 18.95 -14.31
CA LYS A 331 -40.34 19.75 -15.15
C LYS A 331 -40.87 20.92 -14.36
N ASP A 332 -40.71 22.14 -14.87
CA ASP A 332 -41.25 23.35 -14.27
C ASP A 332 -42.79 23.41 -14.39
N ASN A 333 -43.32 22.80 -15.44
CA ASN A 333 -44.77 22.75 -15.72
C ASN A 333 -45.16 21.35 -16.22
N PRO A 334 -46.23 20.75 -15.69
CA PRO A 334 -46.74 19.43 -16.16
C PRO A 334 -47.05 19.34 -17.67
N SER A 335 -47.30 20.46 -18.31
CA SER A 335 -47.57 20.52 -19.77
C SER A 335 -46.31 20.54 -20.63
N GLN A 336 -45.11 20.68 -20.06
CA GLN A 336 -43.85 20.65 -20.82
C GLN A 336 -43.55 19.22 -21.30
N THR A 337 -43.17 19.10 -22.58
CA THR A 337 -42.74 17.83 -23.18
C THR A 337 -41.25 17.54 -22.91
N LYS A 338 -40.43 18.59 -22.85
CA LYS A 338 -38.98 18.52 -22.55
C LYS A 338 -38.65 19.23 -21.23
N THR A 339 -37.72 18.71 -20.46
CA THR A 339 -37.14 19.37 -19.31
C THR A 339 -36.08 20.36 -19.76
N PRO A 340 -35.69 21.37 -18.93
CA PRO A 340 -34.54 22.23 -19.23
C PRO A 340 -33.25 21.43 -19.50
N LEU A 341 -33.05 20.33 -18.77
CA LEU A 341 -31.90 19.44 -19.02
C LEU A 341 -31.98 18.73 -20.37
N ASP A 342 -33.20 18.32 -20.86
CA ASP A 342 -33.37 17.76 -22.19
C ASP A 342 -32.93 18.75 -23.27
N ILE A 343 -33.21 20.03 -23.06
CA ILE A 343 -32.81 21.10 -23.99
C ILE A 343 -31.29 21.27 -24.02
N ILE A 344 -30.66 21.28 -22.83
CA ILE A 344 -29.20 21.38 -22.71
C ILE A 344 -28.50 20.18 -23.39
N MET A 345 -29.01 18.99 -23.20
CA MET A 345 -28.37 17.77 -23.72
C MET A 345 -28.65 17.51 -25.19
N LEU A 346 -29.90 17.69 -25.63
CA LEU A 346 -30.41 17.25 -26.95
C LEU A 346 -30.82 18.39 -27.87
N GLY A 347 -30.78 19.65 -27.39
CA GLY A 347 -31.20 20.82 -28.18
C GLY A 347 -32.71 21.03 -28.28
N THR A 348 -33.09 22.17 -28.89
CA THR A 348 -34.48 22.50 -29.24
C THR A 348 -34.69 22.21 -30.73
N THR A 349 -35.94 21.90 -31.12
CA THR A 349 -36.30 21.85 -32.55
C THR A 349 -36.30 23.27 -33.13
N ALA A 350 -35.37 23.50 -34.02
CA ALA A 350 -35.29 24.44 -35.15
C ALA A 350 -35.68 25.94 -35.02
N GLU A 351 -36.59 26.41 -34.15
CA GLU A 351 -37.04 27.80 -34.19
C GLU A 351 -36.38 28.73 -33.18
N ASP A 352 -35.91 28.21 -32.03
CA ASP A 352 -35.36 29.03 -30.96
C ASP A 352 -33.81 29.14 -30.90
N GLY A 353 -33.09 28.44 -31.79
CA GLY A 353 -31.66 28.64 -32.03
C GLY A 353 -30.73 28.18 -30.88
N PHE A 354 -31.24 27.48 -29.85
CA PHE A 354 -30.41 26.94 -28.79
C PHE A 354 -29.79 25.61 -29.23
N GLN A 355 -28.47 25.61 -29.38
CA GLN A 355 -27.66 24.44 -29.70
C GLN A 355 -27.46 23.60 -28.48
N GLY A 356 -28.02 22.37 -28.47
CA GLY A 356 -27.76 21.41 -27.39
C GLY A 356 -26.36 20.79 -27.48
N PHE A 357 -26.00 20.07 -26.44
CA PHE A 357 -24.66 19.43 -26.36
C PHE A 357 -24.47 18.39 -27.50
N GLU A 358 -25.50 17.64 -27.90
CA GLU A 358 -25.42 16.70 -29.06
C GLU A 358 -25.08 17.47 -30.35
N GLU A 359 -25.74 18.59 -30.60
CA GLU A 359 -25.47 19.42 -31.77
C GLU A 359 -24.10 20.09 -31.73
N TRP A 360 -23.67 20.50 -30.52
CA TRP A 360 -22.31 21.04 -30.28
C TRP A 360 -21.25 20.01 -30.65
N ILE A 361 -21.40 18.72 -30.23
CA ILE A 361 -20.47 17.65 -30.64
C ILE A 361 -20.43 17.51 -32.16
N VAL A 362 -21.60 17.46 -32.83
CA VAL A 362 -21.66 17.34 -34.29
C VAL A 362 -20.97 18.53 -34.97
N ALA A 363 -21.18 19.75 -34.47
CA ALA A 363 -20.53 20.94 -35.00
C ALA A 363 -19.00 20.89 -34.85
N ASN A 364 -18.49 20.42 -33.72
CA ASN A 364 -17.06 20.25 -33.47
C ASN A 364 -16.41 19.20 -34.40
N HIS A 365 -17.19 18.24 -34.89
CA HIS A 365 -16.76 17.26 -35.88
C HIS A 365 -17.11 17.66 -37.33
N GLY A 366 -17.26 18.98 -37.58
CA GLY A 366 -17.46 19.52 -38.93
C GLY A 366 -18.82 19.19 -39.57
N GLY A 367 -19.81 18.82 -38.74
CA GLY A 367 -21.16 18.40 -39.22
C GLY A 367 -21.26 16.92 -39.59
N ASP A 368 -20.19 16.13 -39.37
CA ASP A 368 -20.21 14.68 -39.61
C ASP A 368 -20.78 13.95 -38.38
N GLU A 369 -22.06 13.56 -38.49
CA GLU A 369 -22.77 12.84 -37.42
C GLU A 369 -22.12 11.49 -37.08
N ALA A 370 -21.56 10.78 -38.09
CA ALA A 370 -20.93 9.49 -37.85
C ALA A 370 -19.62 9.64 -37.08
N ALA A 371 -18.82 10.65 -37.40
CA ALA A 371 -17.61 11.00 -36.65
C ALA A 371 -17.95 11.45 -35.21
N ALA A 372 -18.99 12.28 -35.07
CA ALA A 372 -19.48 12.71 -33.76
C ALA A 372 -19.91 11.53 -32.87
N GLN A 373 -20.70 10.60 -33.43
CA GLN A 373 -21.18 9.41 -32.70
C GLN A 373 -20.05 8.43 -32.32
N ALA A 374 -18.91 8.48 -33.00
CA ALA A 374 -17.72 7.68 -32.71
C ALA A 374 -16.78 8.36 -31.68
N SER A 375 -17.00 9.63 -31.36
CA SER A 375 -16.16 10.40 -30.45
C SER A 375 -16.39 10.01 -28.97
N GLU A 376 -15.41 10.35 -28.11
CA GLU A 376 -15.52 10.11 -26.66
C GLU A 376 -16.62 10.98 -26.02
N GLU A 377 -16.79 12.22 -26.47
CA GLU A 377 -17.78 13.15 -25.96
C GLU A 377 -19.20 12.60 -26.12
N TYR A 378 -19.45 11.84 -27.21
CA TYR A 378 -20.75 11.22 -27.47
C TYR A 378 -21.14 10.15 -26.43
N PHE A 379 -20.20 9.70 -25.61
CA PHE A 379 -20.49 8.90 -24.44
C PHE A 379 -21.56 9.54 -23.54
N VAL A 380 -21.51 10.85 -23.35
CA VAL A 380 -22.46 11.64 -22.54
C VAL A 380 -23.87 11.48 -23.07
N ILE A 381 -24.04 11.65 -24.37
CA ILE A 381 -25.36 11.54 -25.06
C ILE A 381 -25.88 10.10 -24.98
N LYS A 382 -25.00 9.11 -25.13
CA LYS A 382 -25.37 7.69 -24.97
C LYS A 382 -25.88 7.41 -23.54
N GLN A 383 -25.22 7.95 -22.53
CA GLN A 383 -25.64 7.78 -21.14
C GLN A 383 -26.96 8.50 -20.87
N TYR A 384 -27.13 9.73 -21.36
CA TYR A 384 -28.35 10.48 -21.18
C TYR A 384 -29.55 9.81 -21.89
N LYS A 385 -29.41 9.40 -23.15
CA LYS A 385 -30.43 8.64 -23.89
C LYS A 385 -30.72 7.28 -23.23
N GLY A 386 -29.67 6.64 -22.64
CA GLY A 386 -29.79 5.45 -21.83
C GLY A 386 -30.66 5.67 -20.61
N PHE A 387 -30.41 6.73 -19.85
CA PHE A 387 -31.23 7.14 -18.69
C PHE A 387 -32.70 7.35 -19.11
N LYS A 388 -32.98 8.11 -20.16
CA LYS A 388 -34.34 8.34 -20.65
C LYS A 388 -35.04 7.04 -21.10
N SER A 389 -34.32 6.16 -21.77
CA SER A 389 -34.83 4.87 -22.21
C SER A 389 -35.10 3.91 -21.05
N THR A 390 -34.15 3.89 -20.07
CA THR A 390 -34.29 3.06 -18.88
C THR A 390 -35.43 3.54 -18.02
N SER A 391 -35.64 4.84 -17.86
CA SER A 391 -36.76 5.40 -17.08
C SER A 391 -38.13 5.07 -17.64
N GLY A 392 -38.29 4.98 -18.97
CA GLY A 392 -39.45 4.42 -19.68
C GLY A 392 -40.78 5.19 -19.55
N SER A 393 -41.03 5.85 -18.40
CA SER A 393 -42.21 6.70 -18.17
C SER A 393 -41.84 7.96 -17.39
N PRO A 394 -42.62 9.05 -17.51
CA PRO A 394 -42.38 10.29 -16.76
C PRO A 394 -42.40 10.09 -15.22
N GLU A 395 -43.24 9.19 -14.72
CA GLU A 395 -43.34 8.90 -13.28
C GLU A 395 -42.09 8.16 -12.79
N THR A 396 -41.57 7.23 -13.57
CA THR A 396 -40.33 6.51 -13.27
C THR A 396 -39.12 7.45 -13.31
N GLU A 397 -39.07 8.31 -14.33
CA GLU A 397 -38.04 9.35 -14.46
C GLU A 397 -38.01 10.27 -13.24
N ALA A 398 -39.18 10.77 -12.80
CA ALA A 398 -39.30 11.59 -11.60
C ALA A 398 -38.85 10.85 -10.36
N SER A 399 -39.14 9.54 -10.25
CA SER A 399 -38.69 8.70 -9.15
C SER A 399 -37.16 8.51 -9.12
N VAL A 400 -36.52 8.32 -10.30
CA VAL A 400 -35.05 8.25 -10.41
C VAL A 400 -34.41 9.58 -9.99
N ILE A 401 -34.94 10.71 -10.50
CA ILE A 401 -34.43 12.04 -10.14
C ILE A 401 -34.58 12.30 -8.63
N ALA A 402 -35.71 11.91 -8.02
CA ALA A 402 -35.92 12.01 -6.59
C ALA A 402 -34.88 11.17 -5.80
N SER A 403 -34.58 9.95 -6.27
CA SER A 403 -33.55 9.10 -5.68
C SER A 403 -32.15 9.75 -5.81
N CYS A 404 -31.82 10.31 -6.97
CA CYS A 404 -30.58 11.07 -7.16
C CYS A 404 -30.47 12.25 -6.17
N ASN A 405 -31.53 13.03 -5.99
CA ASN A 405 -31.53 14.14 -5.05
C ASN A 405 -31.34 13.70 -3.59
N VAL A 406 -31.94 12.58 -3.19
CA VAL A 406 -31.76 12.02 -1.84
C VAL A 406 -30.30 11.59 -1.63
N ARG A 407 -29.72 10.90 -2.60
CA ARG A 407 -28.33 10.43 -2.55
C ARG A 407 -27.33 11.59 -2.52
N LEU A 408 -27.57 12.64 -3.26
CA LEU A 408 -26.71 13.82 -3.32
C LEU A 408 -27.07 14.89 -2.27
N ALA A 409 -28.02 14.64 -1.39
CA ALA A 409 -28.40 15.59 -0.33
C ALA A 409 -27.20 16.05 0.54
N PRO A 410 -26.21 15.24 0.88
CA PRO A 410 -25.02 15.70 1.61
C PRO A 410 -24.27 16.82 0.91
N PHE A 411 -24.26 16.85 -0.42
CA PHE A 411 -23.58 17.89 -1.21
C PHE A 411 -24.38 19.21 -1.30
N ALA A 412 -25.65 19.21 -0.91
CA ALA A 412 -26.47 20.43 -0.85
C ALA A 412 -26.17 21.31 0.36
N VAL A 413 -25.43 20.78 1.36
CA VAL A 413 -24.98 21.54 2.53
C VAL A 413 -23.99 22.61 2.06
N SER A 414 -24.22 23.87 2.46
CA SER A 414 -23.43 25.04 1.98
C SER A 414 -21.91 24.84 2.14
N ALA A 415 -21.45 24.38 3.30
CA ALA A 415 -20.05 24.13 3.55
C ALA A 415 -19.44 23.01 2.67
N VAL A 416 -20.26 22.01 2.31
CA VAL A 416 -19.84 20.94 1.38
C VAL A 416 -19.82 21.43 -0.05
N ARG A 417 -20.77 22.27 -0.46
CA ARG A 417 -20.75 22.94 -1.77
C ARG A 417 -19.49 23.78 -1.93
N GLU A 418 -19.13 24.56 -0.90
CA GLU A 418 -17.90 25.37 -0.90
C GLU A 418 -16.66 24.50 -0.99
N PHE A 419 -16.61 23.40 -0.24
CA PHE A 419 -15.50 22.44 -0.27
C PHE A 419 -15.23 21.88 -1.67
N PHE A 420 -16.28 21.62 -2.47
CA PHE A 420 -16.17 21.09 -3.83
C PHE A 420 -16.14 22.13 -4.95
N SER A 421 -16.08 23.43 -4.61
CA SER A 421 -16.15 24.52 -5.62
C SER A 421 -14.85 24.79 -6.36
N GLU A 422 -13.72 24.48 -5.73
CA GLU A 422 -12.37 24.73 -6.23
C GLU A 422 -11.46 23.53 -5.93
N ASP A 423 -10.24 23.52 -6.45
CA ASP A 423 -9.21 22.56 -6.07
C ASP A 423 -7.96 23.24 -5.53
N GLU A 424 -7.51 22.82 -4.36
CA GLU A 424 -6.28 23.28 -3.72
C GLU A 424 -5.34 22.10 -3.41
N LEU A 425 -5.79 20.86 -3.72
CA LEU A 425 -5.07 19.67 -3.31
C LEU A 425 -3.91 19.32 -4.24
N GLU A 426 -3.98 19.68 -5.52
CA GLU A 426 -2.91 19.37 -6.47
C GLU A 426 -2.38 17.94 -6.25
N LEU A 427 -3.27 16.92 -6.38
CA LEU A 427 -2.95 15.53 -6.04
C LEU A 427 -1.75 14.98 -6.83
N GLU A 428 -1.52 15.54 -8.03
CA GLU A 428 -0.40 15.23 -8.92
C GLU A 428 0.97 15.58 -8.32
N MET A 429 1.00 16.52 -7.38
CA MET A 429 2.25 17.01 -6.78
C MET A 429 2.73 16.16 -5.59
N ILE A 430 1.90 15.24 -5.09
CA ILE A 430 2.21 14.49 -3.85
C ILE A 430 3.42 13.57 -4.02
N GLY A 431 3.57 12.96 -5.21
CA GLY A 431 4.75 12.13 -5.56
C GLY A 431 5.93 12.93 -6.13
N GLU A 432 5.77 14.23 -6.39
CA GLU A 432 6.76 15.11 -7.01
C GLU A 432 7.46 16.01 -6.00
N GLU A 433 6.76 16.44 -4.94
CA GLU A 433 7.24 17.29 -3.87
C GLU A 433 6.94 16.70 -2.50
N ARG A 434 7.81 16.95 -1.51
CA ARG A 434 7.59 16.45 -0.15
C ARG A 434 6.32 17.05 0.44
N THR A 435 5.32 16.21 0.60
CA THR A 435 3.98 16.59 1.06
C THR A 435 3.61 15.81 2.33
N ALA A 436 3.01 16.53 3.29
CA ALA A 436 2.35 15.93 4.45
C ALA A 436 0.85 16.19 4.32
N PHE A 437 0.09 15.16 3.97
CA PHE A 437 -1.34 15.25 3.72
C PHE A 437 -2.12 14.58 4.84
N PHE A 438 -2.86 15.37 5.61
CA PHE A 438 -3.69 14.92 6.71
C PHE A 438 -5.15 14.83 6.30
N LEU A 439 -5.72 13.65 6.44
CA LEU A 439 -7.11 13.34 6.19
C LEU A 439 -7.84 13.20 7.53
N VAL A 440 -8.31 14.32 8.05
CA VAL A 440 -9.03 14.37 9.32
C VAL A 440 -10.46 13.89 9.12
N MET A 441 -10.90 12.92 9.94
CA MET A 441 -12.23 12.35 9.85
C MET A 441 -12.87 12.20 11.23
N SER A 442 -14.18 11.96 11.27
CA SER A 442 -14.88 11.62 12.50
C SER A 442 -14.86 10.10 12.72
N ASP A 443 -14.63 9.66 13.95
CA ASP A 443 -14.78 8.27 14.38
C ASP A 443 -16.24 7.90 14.70
N THR A 444 -17.10 8.90 14.95
CA THR A 444 -18.51 8.73 15.33
C THR A 444 -19.49 9.01 14.18
N ASP A 445 -19.19 9.99 13.33
CA ASP A 445 -20.04 10.38 12.20
C ASP A 445 -19.33 10.07 10.86
N LYS A 446 -19.95 9.20 10.08
CA LYS A 446 -19.40 8.73 8.80
C LYS A 446 -20.04 9.40 7.57
N THR A 447 -20.87 10.41 7.76
CA THR A 447 -21.67 11.04 6.70
C THR A 447 -20.81 11.48 5.50
N PHE A 448 -19.63 12.03 5.76
CA PHE A 448 -18.73 12.54 4.71
C PHE A 448 -17.49 11.68 4.47
N ASN A 449 -17.40 10.49 5.07
CA ASN A 449 -16.21 9.64 4.92
C ASN A 449 -16.03 9.11 3.48
N PHE A 450 -17.12 9.04 2.69
CA PHE A 450 -17.03 8.69 1.27
C PHE A 450 -16.13 9.65 0.46
N ILE A 451 -16.00 10.92 0.91
CA ILE A 451 -15.11 11.91 0.30
C ILE A 451 -13.66 11.41 0.36
N LEU A 452 -13.25 10.82 1.50
CA LEU A 452 -11.90 10.29 1.67
C LEU A 452 -11.63 9.07 0.78
N ALA A 453 -12.64 8.20 0.59
CA ALA A 453 -12.52 7.08 -0.33
C ALA A 453 -12.32 7.55 -1.78
N MET A 454 -13.07 8.58 -2.19
CA MET A 454 -12.97 9.19 -3.52
C MET A 454 -11.61 9.86 -3.71
N LEU A 455 -11.16 10.64 -2.74
CA LEU A 455 -9.88 11.34 -2.76
C LEU A 455 -8.71 10.35 -2.84
N LEU A 456 -8.68 9.31 -1.99
CA LEU A 456 -7.64 8.29 -2.01
C LEU A 456 -7.63 7.50 -3.32
N TYR A 457 -8.81 7.19 -3.86
CA TYR A 457 -8.93 6.54 -5.16
C TYR A 457 -8.26 7.36 -6.26
N GLN A 458 -8.58 8.67 -6.35
CA GLN A 458 -8.00 9.58 -7.33
C GLN A 458 -6.51 9.86 -7.07
N LEU A 459 -6.10 9.98 -5.81
CA LEU A 459 -4.69 10.13 -5.45
C LEU A 459 -3.87 8.96 -6.01
N PHE A 460 -4.36 7.73 -5.86
CA PHE A 460 -3.67 6.54 -6.39
C PHE A 460 -3.62 6.55 -7.92
N ASP A 461 -4.72 6.87 -8.60
CA ASP A 461 -4.78 6.88 -10.07
C ASP A 461 -3.89 7.96 -10.68
N VAL A 462 -4.00 9.20 -10.19
CA VAL A 462 -3.22 10.33 -10.68
C VAL A 462 -1.72 10.10 -10.50
N ASN A 463 -1.30 9.68 -9.28
CA ASN A 463 0.12 9.45 -9.03
C ASN A 463 0.64 8.18 -9.73
N THR A 464 -0.20 7.19 -10.01
CA THR A 464 0.17 6.05 -10.87
C THR A 464 0.44 6.51 -12.29
N ALA A 465 -0.46 7.33 -12.87
CA ALA A 465 -0.28 7.86 -14.23
C ALA A 465 0.97 8.73 -14.36
N ILE A 466 1.31 9.52 -13.33
CA ILE A 466 2.54 10.32 -13.30
C ILE A 466 3.76 9.42 -13.17
N ALA A 467 3.73 8.48 -12.24
CA ALA A 467 4.82 7.52 -12.03
C ALA A 467 5.15 6.76 -13.32
N ASP A 468 4.14 6.32 -14.08
CA ASP A 468 4.34 5.61 -15.35
C ASP A 468 5.00 6.47 -16.45
N ARG A 469 4.90 7.81 -16.36
CA ARG A 469 5.56 8.76 -17.25
C ARG A 469 6.98 9.13 -16.78
N ASN A 470 7.29 8.94 -15.50
CA ASN A 470 8.58 9.28 -14.92
C ASN A 470 9.68 8.31 -15.35
N PRO A 471 10.95 8.75 -15.48
CA PRO A 471 12.09 7.86 -15.65
C PRO A 471 12.15 6.83 -14.49
N GLY A 472 12.12 5.54 -14.83
CA GLY A 472 12.11 4.46 -13.85
C GLY A 472 10.71 3.98 -13.44
N SER A 473 9.64 4.57 -13.99
CA SER A 473 8.24 4.20 -13.75
C SER A 473 7.83 4.20 -12.27
N HIS A 474 8.28 5.22 -11.53
CA HIS A 474 7.92 5.43 -10.12
C HIS A 474 7.87 6.93 -9.79
N CYS A 475 7.23 7.29 -8.66
CA CYS A 475 7.22 8.65 -8.13
C CYS A 475 8.64 9.13 -7.84
N LYS A 476 8.90 10.44 -7.93
CA LYS A 476 10.20 11.03 -7.54
C LYS A 476 10.44 10.88 -6.05
N ILE A 477 9.38 11.03 -5.27
CA ILE A 477 9.37 10.88 -3.82
C ILE A 477 8.41 9.74 -3.50
N PRO A 478 8.81 8.72 -2.72
CA PRO A 478 7.89 7.69 -2.29
C PRO A 478 6.69 8.28 -1.56
N ILE A 479 5.50 7.75 -1.78
CA ILE A 479 4.28 8.13 -1.07
C ILE A 479 3.96 7.03 -0.06
N ASN A 480 3.94 7.37 1.23
CA ASN A 480 3.56 6.45 2.29
C ASN A 480 2.16 6.82 2.82
N CYS A 481 1.16 6.01 2.48
CA CYS A 481 -0.21 6.19 2.91
C CYS A 481 -0.45 5.40 4.20
N ILE A 482 -0.43 6.08 5.34
CA ILE A 482 -0.68 5.50 6.66
C ILE A 482 -2.17 5.67 6.98
N LEU A 483 -2.96 4.64 6.69
CA LEU A 483 -4.42 4.68 6.80
C LEU A 483 -4.85 4.14 8.17
N ASP A 484 -4.80 5.02 9.19
CA ASP A 484 -5.30 4.66 10.53
C ASP A 484 -6.82 4.55 10.48
N GLU A 485 -7.35 3.46 11.00
CA GLU A 485 -8.76 3.09 10.96
C GLU A 485 -9.34 2.98 9.53
N LEU A 486 -8.64 2.26 8.63
CA LEU A 486 -9.05 2.05 7.23
C LEU A 486 -10.55 1.69 7.08
N ALA A 487 -11.10 0.93 8.03
CA ALA A 487 -12.52 0.55 8.04
C ALA A 487 -13.50 1.73 8.16
N ASN A 488 -13.03 2.92 8.49
CA ASN A 488 -13.89 4.12 8.63
C ASN A 488 -13.83 5.04 7.40
N ILE A 489 -12.87 4.85 6.51
CA ILE A 489 -12.68 5.72 5.32
C ILE A 489 -13.83 5.54 4.30
N GLY A 490 -14.46 4.36 4.27
CA GLY A 490 -15.31 3.94 3.18
C GLY A 490 -14.59 2.92 2.28
N ARG A 491 -15.34 2.32 1.36
CA ARG A 491 -14.77 1.36 0.42
C ARG A 491 -14.03 2.09 -0.69
N ILE A 492 -12.74 1.86 -0.81
CA ILE A 492 -11.94 2.29 -1.96
C ILE A 492 -12.12 1.21 -3.04
N PRO A 493 -12.71 1.52 -4.21
CA PRO A 493 -12.91 0.54 -5.27
C PRO A 493 -11.59 -0.04 -5.75
N ASP A 494 -11.62 -1.32 -6.13
CA ASP A 494 -10.48 -2.04 -6.72
C ASP A 494 -9.17 -1.95 -5.90
N LEU A 495 -9.26 -1.70 -4.58
CA LEU A 495 -8.08 -1.59 -3.72
C LEU A 495 -7.27 -2.89 -3.71
N ASP A 496 -7.92 -4.04 -3.84
CA ASP A 496 -7.29 -5.35 -3.96
C ASP A 496 -6.42 -5.48 -5.21
N VAL A 497 -6.84 -4.87 -6.33
CA VAL A 497 -6.07 -4.82 -7.58
C VAL A 497 -5.01 -3.72 -7.51
N LYS A 498 -5.41 -2.52 -7.04
CA LYS A 498 -4.51 -1.35 -6.96
C LYS A 498 -3.31 -1.61 -6.06
N ILE A 499 -3.49 -2.20 -4.87
CA ILE A 499 -2.41 -2.46 -3.91
C ILE A 499 -1.27 -3.31 -4.52
N ALA A 500 -1.60 -4.24 -5.44
CA ALA A 500 -0.59 -5.03 -6.12
C ALA A 500 0.27 -4.21 -7.09
N THR A 501 -0.31 -3.18 -7.72
CA THR A 501 0.32 -2.36 -8.76
C THR A 501 1.04 -1.13 -8.20
N LEU A 502 0.53 -0.54 -7.13
CA LEU A 502 1.08 0.67 -6.48
C LEU A 502 2.51 0.48 -5.98
N ARG A 503 2.87 -0.73 -5.53
CA ARG A 503 4.21 -1.09 -5.08
C ARG A 503 5.31 -0.65 -6.04
N SER A 504 5.17 -0.94 -7.34
CA SER A 504 6.19 -0.63 -8.34
C SER A 504 6.32 0.87 -8.60
N ARG A 505 5.29 1.66 -8.28
CA ARG A 505 5.25 3.12 -8.45
C ARG A 505 5.73 3.89 -7.20
N TRP A 506 6.20 3.17 -6.17
CA TRP A 506 6.61 3.72 -4.88
C TRP A 506 5.48 4.40 -4.12
N ILE A 507 4.28 3.89 -4.28
CA ILE A 507 3.11 4.27 -3.50
C ILE A 507 2.82 3.11 -2.54
N TYR A 508 3.00 3.33 -1.26
CA TYR A 508 2.89 2.31 -0.23
C TYR A 508 1.69 2.55 0.66
N ILE A 509 1.01 1.48 1.01
CA ILE A 509 -0.17 1.52 1.87
C ILE A 509 0.14 0.78 3.16
N THR A 510 -0.04 1.49 4.27
CA THR A 510 -0.11 0.91 5.61
C THR A 510 -1.57 0.85 6.02
N ALA A 511 -2.15 -0.34 5.99
CA ALA A 511 -3.54 -0.59 6.38
C ALA A 511 -3.62 -0.90 7.87
N ILE A 512 -4.15 0.03 8.67
CA ILE A 512 -4.27 -0.13 10.12
C ILE A 512 -5.73 -0.44 10.47
N LEU A 513 -5.94 -1.53 11.21
CA LEU A 513 -7.26 -2.06 11.57
C LEU A 513 -7.29 -2.51 13.03
N GLN A 514 -8.49 -2.56 13.61
CA GLN A 514 -8.68 -3.10 14.97
C GLN A 514 -8.83 -4.61 14.94
N SER A 515 -9.38 -5.17 13.86
CA SER A 515 -9.57 -6.61 13.69
C SER A 515 -9.62 -7.00 12.22
N VAL A 516 -9.37 -8.28 11.94
CA VAL A 516 -9.51 -8.84 10.58
C VAL A 516 -10.95 -8.82 10.07
N THR A 517 -11.92 -8.88 10.99
CA THR A 517 -13.35 -8.85 10.66
C THR A 517 -13.78 -7.54 10.04
N GLN A 518 -13.16 -6.42 10.41
CA GLN A 518 -13.44 -5.10 9.82
C GLN A 518 -13.14 -5.10 8.32
N LEU A 519 -11.98 -5.61 7.90
CA LEU A 519 -11.61 -5.67 6.49
C LEU A 519 -12.52 -6.61 5.70
N LYS A 520 -12.82 -7.81 6.27
CA LYS A 520 -13.75 -8.77 5.67
C LYS A 520 -15.16 -8.21 5.48
N LYS A 521 -15.65 -7.43 6.42
CA LYS A 521 -16.96 -6.77 6.30
C LYS A 521 -17.00 -5.81 5.12
N MET A 522 -15.91 -5.09 4.86
CA MET A 522 -15.83 -4.07 3.81
C MET A 522 -15.53 -4.67 2.42
N TYR A 523 -14.55 -5.58 2.35
CA TYR A 523 -14.04 -6.09 1.07
C TYR A 523 -14.42 -7.55 0.79
N LYS A 524 -15.15 -8.22 1.70
CA LYS A 524 -15.58 -9.62 1.57
C LYS A 524 -14.37 -10.53 1.25
N ASP A 525 -14.46 -11.31 0.18
CA ASP A 525 -13.41 -12.23 -0.25
C ASP A 525 -12.12 -11.51 -0.70
N ASN A 526 -12.22 -10.26 -1.15
CA ASN A 526 -11.08 -9.46 -1.56
C ASN A 526 -10.21 -9.00 -0.36
N ALA A 527 -10.70 -9.13 0.88
CA ALA A 527 -9.94 -8.81 2.09
C ALA A 527 -8.64 -9.63 2.21
N ASP A 528 -8.69 -10.92 1.86
CA ASP A 528 -7.52 -11.78 1.92
C ASP A 528 -6.50 -11.43 0.82
N ILE A 529 -6.93 -10.86 -0.31
CA ILE A 529 -6.06 -10.36 -1.38
C ILE A 529 -5.31 -9.11 -0.89
N ILE A 530 -6.02 -8.18 -0.22
CA ILE A 530 -5.40 -6.96 0.34
C ILE A 530 -4.35 -7.32 1.38
N GLU A 531 -4.68 -8.22 2.33
CA GLU A 531 -3.73 -8.70 3.33
C GLU A 531 -2.54 -9.42 2.69
N GLY A 532 -2.80 -10.30 1.69
CA GLY A 532 -1.78 -11.08 0.99
C GLY A 532 -0.78 -10.24 0.20
N ASN A 533 -1.18 -9.01 -0.20
CA ASN A 533 -0.30 -8.04 -0.83
C ASN A 533 0.54 -7.22 0.16
N CYS A 534 0.34 -7.38 1.48
CA CYS A 534 1.20 -6.80 2.50
C CYS A 534 2.23 -7.85 2.94
N ASP A 535 3.48 -7.74 2.47
CA ASP A 535 4.53 -8.70 2.86
C ASP A 535 4.90 -8.59 4.35
N THR A 536 4.52 -7.49 5.01
CA THR A 536 4.75 -7.25 6.42
C THR A 536 3.43 -7.11 7.17
N THR A 537 3.30 -7.84 8.28
CA THR A 537 2.17 -7.69 9.22
C THR A 537 2.70 -7.39 10.60
N LEU A 538 2.16 -6.35 11.23
CA LEU A 538 2.45 -5.97 12.61
C LEU A 538 1.22 -6.22 13.49
N PHE A 539 1.36 -7.07 14.48
CA PHE A 539 0.31 -7.35 15.47
C PHE A 539 0.65 -6.68 16.80
N LEU A 540 -0.20 -5.73 17.20
CA LEU A 540 -0.03 -4.93 18.42
C LEU A 540 -0.89 -5.42 19.60
N GLY A 541 -1.64 -6.51 19.41
CA GLY A 541 -2.47 -7.12 20.45
C GLY A 541 -3.78 -6.41 20.72
N ARG A 542 -4.46 -6.82 21.79
CA ARG A 542 -5.78 -6.34 22.23
C ARG A 542 -6.89 -6.49 21.18
N CYS A 543 -6.76 -7.48 20.31
CA CYS A 543 -7.73 -7.78 19.26
C CYS A 543 -8.81 -8.77 19.75
N ASP A 544 -9.84 -8.96 18.92
CA ASP A 544 -10.89 -9.95 19.13
C ASP A 544 -10.37 -11.39 19.00
N LEU A 545 -11.19 -12.35 19.43
CA LEU A 545 -10.82 -13.76 19.42
C LEU A 545 -10.55 -14.31 18.02
N GLU A 546 -11.27 -13.83 17.00
CA GLU A 546 -11.08 -14.27 15.60
C GLU A 546 -9.72 -13.83 15.08
N THR A 547 -9.35 -12.58 15.31
CA THR A 547 -8.03 -12.05 15.00
C THR A 547 -6.93 -12.81 15.73
N ASN A 548 -7.09 -13.05 17.04
CA ASN A 548 -6.10 -13.80 17.82
C ASN A 548 -5.94 -15.25 17.32
N LYS A 549 -7.03 -15.91 16.90
CA LYS A 549 -6.97 -17.25 16.27
C LYS A 549 -6.17 -17.22 14.96
N LYS A 550 -6.48 -16.26 14.08
CA LYS A 550 -5.76 -16.10 12.80
C LYS A 550 -4.26 -15.86 13.02
N ILE A 551 -3.89 -15.04 14.00
CA ILE A 551 -2.48 -14.79 14.35
C ILE A 551 -1.83 -16.06 14.93
N SER A 552 -2.48 -16.80 15.82
CA SER A 552 -1.98 -18.06 16.37
C SER A 552 -1.76 -19.11 15.28
N GLU A 553 -2.69 -19.26 14.35
CA GLU A 553 -2.57 -20.15 13.19
C GLU A 553 -1.39 -19.75 12.29
N ARG A 554 -1.20 -18.46 12.05
CA ARG A 554 -0.09 -17.93 11.26
C ARG A 554 1.27 -18.11 11.94
N LEU A 555 1.33 -18.06 13.27
CA LEU A 555 2.51 -18.41 14.06
C LEU A 555 2.91 -19.87 13.90
N GLY A 556 1.93 -20.74 13.67
CA GLY A 556 2.12 -22.16 13.44
C GLY A 556 2.50 -22.95 14.68
N LYS A 557 3.01 -24.17 14.45
CA LYS A 557 3.29 -25.13 15.52
C LYS A 557 4.75 -25.53 15.51
N PHE A 558 5.24 -25.91 16.68
CA PHE A 558 6.52 -26.56 16.87
C PHE A 558 6.33 -27.93 17.56
N THR A 559 7.29 -28.82 17.36
CA THR A 559 7.29 -30.13 17.99
C THR A 559 7.81 -30.02 19.41
N ALA A 560 6.95 -30.28 20.38
CA ALA A 560 7.32 -30.35 21.80
C ALA A 560 7.41 -31.82 22.25
N THR A 561 8.48 -32.16 22.97
CA THR A 561 8.63 -33.49 23.60
C THR A 561 8.07 -33.43 25.01
N VAL A 562 7.01 -34.20 25.24
CA VAL A 562 6.41 -34.37 26.57
C VAL A 562 6.90 -35.69 27.16
N ARG A 563 7.53 -35.62 28.32
CA ARG A 563 7.94 -36.77 29.08
C ARG A 563 6.89 -37.13 30.12
N ASN A 564 6.25 -38.27 29.89
CA ASN A 564 5.33 -38.81 30.88
C ASN A 564 6.04 -39.84 31.74
N ARG A 565 6.14 -39.53 33.04
CA ARG A 565 6.70 -40.43 34.05
C ARG A 565 5.54 -41.08 34.80
N SER A 566 5.44 -42.40 34.72
CA SER A 566 4.50 -43.19 35.47
C SER A 566 5.23 -43.94 36.57
N GLU A 567 4.87 -43.67 37.82
CA GLU A 567 5.40 -44.37 39.00
C GLU A 567 4.32 -45.25 39.57
N SER A 568 4.64 -46.57 39.69
CA SER A 568 3.77 -47.53 40.35
C SER A 568 4.27 -47.76 41.76
N HIS A 569 3.47 -47.40 42.78
CA HIS A 569 3.75 -47.62 44.20
C HIS A 569 3.23 -48.99 44.64
N GLY A 570 3.93 -50.07 44.26
CA GLY A 570 3.69 -51.41 44.73
C GLY A 570 4.91 -51.99 45.43
N ARG A 571 4.81 -53.19 46.07
CA ARG A 571 5.94 -53.87 46.78
C ARG A 571 7.17 -54.12 45.91
N GLN A 572 7.04 -54.00 44.54
CA GLN A 572 8.11 -53.91 43.56
C GLN A 572 7.84 -52.65 42.71
N GLY A 573 8.22 -51.49 43.22
CA GLY A 573 8.05 -50.24 42.50
C GLY A 573 8.76 -50.24 41.14
N SER A 574 8.01 -50.01 40.04
CA SER A 574 8.58 -49.83 38.71
C SER A 574 8.25 -48.42 38.22
N TRP A 575 9.19 -47.80 37.56
CA TRP A 575 8.96 -46.55 36.88
C TRP A 575 9.13 -46.77 35.38
N SER A 576 8.29 -46.11 34.59
CA SER A 576 8.44 -46.04 33.13
C SER A 576 8.40 -44.59 32.70
N GLU A 577 9.31 -44.24 31.81
CA GLU A 577 9.36 -42.93 31.17
C GLU A 577 9.03 -43.14 29.70
N SER A 578 8.02 -42.42 29.22
CA SER A 578 7.69 -42.43 27.80
C SER A 578 7.81 -41.00 27.27
N GLU A 579 8.52 -40.83 26.16
CA GLU A 579 8.62 -39.56 25.44
C GLU A 579 7.56 -39.54 24.32
N ASN A 580 6.60 -38.63 24.45
CA ASN A 580 5.61 -38.37 23.41
C ASN A 580 5.88 -37.05 22.76
N LYS A 581 5.90 -37.02 21.44
CA LYS A 581 6.02 -35.78 20.67
C LYS A 581 4.62 -35.27 20.36
N ILE A 582 4.38 -33.99 20.63
CA ILE A 582 3.11 -33.31 20.36
C ILE A 582 3.36 -32.01 19.59
N GLY A 583 2.44 -31.64 18.69
CA GLY A 583 2.43 -30.32 18.05
C GLY A 583 1.88 -29.28 19.03
N LYS A 584 2.71 -28.33 19.41
CA LYS A 584 2.30 -27.20 20.27
C LYS A 584 2.35 -25.89 19.45
N GLU A 585 1.30 -25.07 19.59
CA GLU A 585 1.27 -23.74 18.99
C GLU A 585 2.41 -22.90 19.55
N LEU A 586 3.08 -22.13 18.68
CA LEU A 586 4.17 -21.23 19.11
C LEU A 586 3.67 -20.22 20.15
N MET A 587 2.43 -19.69 19.92
CA MET A 587 1.66 -18.93 20.89
C MET A 587 0.18 -19.17 20.65
N ALA A 588 -0.55 -19.60 21.67
CA ALA A 588 -1.97 -19.91 21.56
C ALA A 588 -2.81 -18.61 21.47
N ALA A 589 -3.97 -18.68 20.81
CA ALA A 589 -4.88 -17.55 20.71
C ALA A 589 -5.30 -16.95 22.08
N ALA A 590 -5.44 -17.81 23.10
CA ALA A 590 -5.72 -17.39 24.46
C ALA A 590 -4.55 -16.63 25.11
N ASP A 591 -3.31 -17.00 24.81
CA ASP A 591 -2.12 -16.32 25.32
C ASP A 591 -2.01 -14.90 24.71
N LEU A 592 -2.35 -14.72 23.44
CA LEU A 592 -2.37 -13.42 22.76
C LEU A 592 -3.42 -12.45 23.33
N GLY A 593 -4.52 -13.00 23.88
CA GLY A 593 -5.62 -12.19 24.39
C GLY A 593 -5.54 -11.89 25.90
N ASN A 594 -5.17 -12.89 26.71
CA ASN A 594 -5.44 -12.88 28.14
C ASN A 594 -4.24 -13.25 29.03
N ASN A 595 -3.05 -13.43 28.45
CA ASN A 595 -1.88 -13.87 29.23
C ASN A 595 -0.77 -12.81 29.16
N PRO A 596 -0.74 -11.85 30.10
CA PRO A 596 0.26 -10.77 30.11
C PRO A 596 1.69 -11.24 30.37
N GLU A 597 1.88 -12.47 30.89
CA GLU A 597 3.22 -13.05 31.09
C GLU A 597 3.84 -13.54 29.78
N LYS A 598 3.00 -13.92 28.81
CA LYS A 598 3.46 -14.41 27.50
C LYS A 598 3.38 -13.35 26.41
N PHE A 599 2.35 -12.49 26.46
CA PHE A 599 2.15 -11.39 25.54
C PHE A 599 1.59 -10.20 26.30
N GLY A 600 2.49 -9.30 26.72
CA GLY A 600 2.16 -8.13 27.53
C GLY A 600 1.64 -6.96 26.70
N GLY A 601 1.25 -5.88 27.37
CA GLY A 601 0.74 -4.67 26.73
C GLY A 601 1.75 -3.97 25.81
N ASP A 602 3.04 -4.13 26.07
CA ASP A 602 4.12 -3.53 25.29
C ASP A 602 4.72 -4.48 24.23
N ASP A 603 4.22 -5.71 24.17
CA ASP A 603 4.69 -6.67 23.19
C ASP A 603 4.00 -6.49 21.84
N CYS A 604 4.72 -6.82 20.76
CA CYS A 604 4.20 -6.91 19.40
C CYS A 604 4.81 -8.10 18.67
N ILE A 605 4.14 -8.53 17.60
CA ILE A 605 4.66 -9.58 16.74
C ILE A 605 4.78 -9.01 15.32
N VAL A 606 5.96 -9.14 14.75
CA VAL A 606 6.26 -8.75 13.37
C VAL A 606 6.34 -10.00 12.52
N PHE A 607 5.58 -10.03 11.44
CA PHE A 607 5.66 -11.04 10.40
C PHE A 607 6.22 -10.38 9.14
N VAL A 608 7.32 -10.90 8.63
CA VAL A 608 7.84 -10.56 7.31
C VAL A 608 7.78 -11.81 6.45
N LYS A 609 7.28 -11.69 5.23
CA LYS A 609 7.12 -12.81 4.30
C LYS A 609 8.44 -13.54 4.09
N SER A 610 8.42 -14.87 4.16
CA SER A 610 9.60 -15.74 4.07
C SER A 610 10.62 -15.60 5.22
N ALA A 611 10.22 -15.00 6.35
CA ALA A 611 10.99 -14.99 7.59
C ALA A 611 10.19 -15.64 8.73
N PHE A 612 10.89 -16.07 9.80
CA PHE A 612 10.22 -16.50 11.00
C PHE A 612 9.54 -15.30 11.71
N PRO A 613 8.43 -15.53 12.45
CA PRO A 613 7.80 -14.45 13.22
C PRO A 613 8.73 -13.91 14.29
N PHE A 614 8.70 -12.60 14.51
CA PHE A 614 9.55 -11.91 15.47
C PHE A 614 8.73 -11.34 16.63
N LEU A 615 8.99 -11.78 17.82
CA LEU A 615 8.40 -11.23 19.05
C LEU A 615 9.30 -10.13 19.60
N ASP A 616 8.75 -8.92 19.72
CA ASP A 616 9.50 -7.74 20.13
C ASP A 616 8.66 -6.79 20.99
N LYS A 617 9.28 -5.71 21.46
CA LYS A 617 8.61 -4.60 22.10
C LYS A 617 8.15 -3.57 21.08
N LYS A 618 7.03 -2.91 21.39
CA LYS A 618 6.52 -1.80 20.59
C LYS A 618 7.47 -0.63 20.65
N TYR A 619 7.76 -0.02 19.51
CA TYR A 619 8.52 1.22 19.46
C TYR A 619 7.68 2.38 19.98
N ARG A 620 8.16 3.15 20.94
CA ARG A 620 7.42 4.31 21.47
C ARG A 620 7.85 5.58 20.75
N THR A 621 6.89 6.41 20.37
CA THR A 621 7.19 7.71 19.73
C THR A 621 8.20 8.56 20.51
N ILE A 622 8.16 8.48 21.85
CA ILE A 622 9.06 9.24 22.73
C ILE A 622 10.53 8.82 22.62
N ASP A 623 10.78 7.60 22.14
CA ASP A 623 12.15 7.06 21.99
C ASP A 623 12.76 7.44 20.62
N HIS A 624 11.94 8.05 19.71
CA HIS A 624 12.43 8.49 18.42
C HIS A 624 13.40 9.66 18.54
N PRO A 625 14.56 9.65 17.84
CA PRO A 625 15.57 10.71 17.94
C PRO A 625 15.05 12.13 17.70
N ARG A 626 14.03 12.29 16.84
CA ARG A 626 13.42 13.58 16.53
C ARG A 626 12.24 13.97 17.42
N TYR A 627 11.89 13.14 18.42
CA TYR A 627 10.74 13.43 19.29
C TYR A 627 10.86 14.79 20.03
N HIS A 628 12.08 15.19 20.38
CA HIS A 628 12.31 16.48 21.03
C HIS A 628 11.90 17.67 20.16
N GLU A 629 11.97 17.54 18.84
CA GLU A 629 11.59 18.60 17.88
C GLU A 629 10.09 18.93 17.93
N LEU A 630 9.24 17.95 18.27
CA LEU A 630 7.80 18.20 18.44
C LEU A 630 7.51 19.20 19.56
N ARG A 631 8.27 19.10 20.67
CA ARG A 631 8.15 20.04 21.80
C ARG A 631 8.66 21.42 21.44
N GLU A 632 9.67 21.52 20.59
CA GLU A 632 10.24 22.79 20.14
C GLU A 632 9.31 23.55 19.21
N VAL A 633 8.59 22.86 18.30
CA VAL A 633 7.70 23.50 17.33
C VAL A 633 6.33 23.85 17.91
N GLY A 634 5.93 23.20 19.00
CA GLY A 634 4.60 23.37 19.61
C GLY A 634 3.46 22.79 18.78
N GLU A 635 2.25 22.88 19.31
CA GLU A 635 1.05 22.38 18.66
C GLU A 635 0.68 23.20 17.43
N PHE A 636 0.20 22.50 16.38
CA PHE A 636 -0.31 23.13 15.16
C PHE A 636 -1.72 23.65 15.41
N ASN A 637 -1.97 24.89 14.94
CA ASN A 637 -3.29 25.50 14.98
C ASN A 637 -3.88 25.57 13.57
N LEU A 638 -4.94 24.83 13.32
CA LEU A 638 -5.59 24.75 12.01
C LEU A 638 -6.27 26.06 11.63
N ASP A 639 -6.85 26.80 12.58
CA ASP A 639 -7.53 28.07 12.32
C ASP A 639 -6.54 29.16 11.90
N ASP A 640 -5.41 29.27 12.62
CA ASP A 640 -4.35 30.22 12.28
C ASP A 640 -3.76 29.89 10.90
N TRP A 641 -3.53 28.61 10.61
CA TRP A 641 -3.00 28.17 9.33
C TRP A 641 -3.97 28.44 8.18
N ASN A 642 -5.27 28.18 8.35
CA ASN A 642 -6.29 28.48 7.37
C ASN A 642 -6.42 29.99 7.12
N TRP A 643 -6.31 30.80 8.18
CA TRP A 643 -6.31 32.26 8.04
C TRP A 643 -5.11 32.74 7.21
N ASP A 644 -3.91 32.26 7.53
CA ASP A 644 -2.69 32.61 6.78
C ASP A 644 -2.81 32.21 5.30
N ARG A 645 -3.34 31.02 5.02
CA ARG A 645 -3.59 30.49 3.67
C ARG A 645 -4.61 31.35 2.92
N LYS A 646 -5.70 31.72 3.54
CA LYS A 646 -6.72 32.61 2.96
C LYS A 646 -6.14 33.98 2.62
N CYS A 647 -5.39 34.58 3.54
CA CYS A 647 -4.74 35.85 3.30
C CYS A 647 -3.73 35.81 2.13
N GLU A 648 -3.00 34.71 1.99
CA GLU A 648 -2.08 34.50 0.86
C GLU A 648 -2.84 34.36 -0.46
N ARG A 649 -3.91 33.59 -0.51
CA ARG A 649 -4.78 33.43 -1.68
C ARG A 649 -5.38 34.77 -2.12
N ASP A 650 -5.93 35.53 -1.17
CA ASP A 650 -6.48 36.86 -1.46
C ASP A 650 -5.43 37.83 -1.97
N ARG A 651 -4.16 37.68 -1.53
CA ARG A 651 -3.03 38.49 -2.03
C ARG A 651 -2.67 38.09 -3.46
N VAL A 652 -2.58 36.78 -3.76
CA VAL A 652 -2.28 36.27 -5.11
C VAL A 652 -3.38 36.70 -6.07
N HIS A 653 -4.64 36.50 -5.70
CA HIS A 653 -5.77 36.93 -6.53
C HIS A 653 -5.77 38.44 -6.84
N ARG A 654 -5.48 39.27 -5.84
CA ARG A 654 -5.34 40.72 -6.07
C ARG A 654 -4.20 41.03 -7.03
N ALA A 655 -3.06 40.35 -6.90
CA ALA A 655 -1.93 40.57 -7.80
C ALA A 655 -2.25 40.16 -9.25
N GLU A 656 -2.97 39.06 -9.44
CA GLU A 656 -3.44 38.61 -10.76
C GLU A 656 -4.43 39.59 -11.40
N VAL A 657 -5.36 40.14 -10.59
CA VAL A 657 -6.31 41.16 -11.05
C VAL A 657 -5.59 42.46 -11.42
N GLU A 658 -4.59 42.85 -10.66
CA GLU A 658 -3.75 44.03 -10.98
C GLU A 658 -2.93 43.81 -12.26
N GLU A 659 -2.34 42.65 -12.43
CA GLU A 659 -1.60 42.26 -13.65
C GLU A 659 -2.54 42.27 -14.87
N MET A 660 -3.75 41.69 -14.72
CA MET A 660 -4.75 41.70 -15.80
C MET A 660 -5.19 43.10 -16.14
N ARG A 661 -5.42 43.98 -15.15
CA ARG A 661 -5.72 45.38 -15.38
C ARG A 661 -4.59 46.07 -16.14
N TRP A 662 -3.36 45.85 -15.73
CA TRP A 662 -2.18 46.40 -16.40
C TRP A 662 -2.10 45.94 -17.86
N ARG A 663 -2.29 44.65 -18.13
CA ARG A 663 -2.33 44.12 -19.50
C ARG A 663 -3.47 44.71 -20.35
N ILE A 664 -4.63 44.95 -19.76
CA ILE A 664 -5.75 45.61 -20.45
C ILE A 664 -5.41 47.08 -20.75
N GLU A 665 -4.78 47.79 -19.83
CA GLU A 665 -4.36 49.18 -20.04
C GLU A 665 -3.24 49.27 -21.09
N GLU A 666 -2.28 48.35 -21.04
CA GLU A 666 -1.26 48.27 -22.09
C GLU A 666 -1.86 47.97 -23.45
N ALA A 667 -2.78 46.97 -23.55
CA ALA A 667 -3.48 46.69 -24.80
C ALA A 667 -4.30 47.89 -25.30
N ARG A 668 -4.92 48.66 -24.40
CA ARG A 668 -5.64 49.89 -24.75
C ARG A 668 -4.72 50.96 -25.29
N SER A 669 -3.49 51.10 -24.73
CA SER A 669 -2.49 52.08 -25.20
C SER A 669 -2.03 51.83 -26.63
N PHE A 670 -2.07 50.59 -27.12
CA PHE A 670 -1.80 50.21 -28.52
C PHE A 670 -2.96 50.60 -29.49
N PHE A 671 -4.15 50.88 -28.94
CA PHE A 671 -5.33 51.29 -29.72
C PHE A 671 -5.67 52.78 -29.58
N ASP A 672 -4.75 53.61 -28.99
CA ASP A 672 -4.97 55.02 -28.89
C ASP A 672 -4.93 55.68 -30.29
N PRO A 673 -5.98 56.41 -30.70
CA PRO A 673 -6.08 57.00 -32.04
C PRO A 673 -4.98 58.01 -32.40
N GLU A 674 -4.27 58.55 -31.41
CA GLU A 674 -3.15 59.47 -31.65
C GLU A 674 -1.89 58.83 -32.26
N PHE A 675 -1.82 57.47 -32.27
CA PHE A 675 -0.70 56.76 -32.91
C PHE A 675 -0.88 56.54 -34.41
N PHE A 676 -2.06 56.85 -34.96
CA PHE A 676 -2.42 56.70 -36.38
C PHE A 676 -2.67 58.08 -37.08
N MET A 677 -2.34 59.20 -36.45
CA MET A 677 -2.23 60.50 -37.10
C MET A 677 -0.73 60.88 -37.24
#